data_f143bbf6695eb174f5941c876510404f
#
_entry.id   f143bbf6695eb174f5941c876510404f
#
_cell.length_a   1.000
_cell.length_b   1.000
_cell.length_c   1.000
_cell.angle_alpha   90.00
_cell.angle_beta   90.00
_cell.angle_gamma   90.00
#
_symmetry.space_group_name_H-M   'P 1'
#
loop_
_entity.id
_entity.type
_entity.pdbx_description
1 polymer ?
#
loop_
_entity_poly.entity_id
_entity_poly.type
_entity_poly.pdbx_seq_one_letter_code
_entity_poly.pdbx_strand_id
1 'polypeptide(L)'
;MGHKFIALCALALAALAVQSIQAGEGSGFCRVRQGGDGRWWIVGPDGRDVFLRGIDHANWNGHFCEALGVNPYREEMKKRFASRAEWEAETLDRLNAWGFNALGAGCSPELRRRGLFHIEFLGVGQNFCAKGGEYAISKFEGIPGTAFPNVFHPDFAAFCDDCAAKFCTAQKDDSSILGYFFDNELAWDAKGASATGMFDVVAKMPPTHPARTALDAFLSNRGVAADAIVSEEVKTEFLRLAARRYFETVAAAIRRHDPNHLLLGARFAGLSSAHRVVWKEAGKICDILTFNNYPWADLDENVVYFSRKDGVRAADAYALRHSWAKKPMIITEWSFPALDSGLPCSSGAGQRFRTQAERTQATELFARTLLALPFMVGYDYFMWVDEPALGIIRNFPEDSNYGLVNERGEPYVELTRMFSRLNREAEKLHARGEMPAARPVDAEARRRAALFPADAARNSGAAFSRDGDAYALATAGGLVMKGRIGGRKVFDSVVAGDVDCGRFTLMVFHGDYRDIDRVESAEWMPERGTLRIAGTGTSGRKSFRVVCDIVPFERKPWFAANVVRVENTCAEEFSDIKVFFRQYAPWSADWAKGGFKAPQNVWKAPSSAVWIRSSDGAWCGGATYAPTVRHFVYWMFGDGTPHPDAMFSPVGSTRLAAGAKWEPRGQVWMVAAAGAGGPEGWRKFVDEFAVSQSGGLDFDWKGKKPWTGDFVRRRRGD
;
A
#
# COMPACT_ATOMS: atom_id res chain seq x y z
N MET A 1 -33.37 -68.95 6.89
CA MET A 1 -33.96 -67.98 7.84
C MET A 1 -32.79 -67.20 8.37
N GLY A 2 -32.54 -65.97 8.20
CA GLY A 2 -33.35 -64.90 7.63
C GLY A 2 -32.44 -63.72 7.42
N HIS A 3 -32.57 -63.17 6.24
CA HIS A 3 -32.15 -61.83 5.92
C HIS A 3 -32.98 -60.81 6.69
N LYS A 4 -32.39 -59.72 7.09
CA LYS A 4 -32.95 -58.43 7.53
C LYS A 4 -32.31 -57.99 8.84
N PHE A 5 -31.20 -57.22 8.71
CA PHE A 5 -30.81 -56.14 9.62
C PHE A 5 -29.54 -55.44 9.08
N ILE A 6 -29.57 -55.01 7.81
CA ILE A 6 -28.63 -54.03 7.25
C ILE A 6 -29.45 -53.10 6.37
N ALA A 7 -30.13 -52.19 6.98
CA ALA A 7 -30.76 -51.07 6.29
C ALA A 7 -31.41 -50.16 7.32
N LEU A 8 -30.62 -49.27 7.98
CA LEU A 8 -31.14 -48.07 8.66
C LEU A 8 -30.02 -47.22 9.28
N CYS A 9 -28.91 -47.01 8.57
CA CYS A 9 -27.95 -45.96 8.91
C CYS A 9 -27.45 -45.19 7.68
N ALA A 10 -28.23 -45.12 6.62
CA ALA A 10 -27.84 -44.46 5.38
C ALA A 10 -28.94 -43.53 4.86
N LEU A 11 -29.54 -42.71 5.74
CA LEU A 11 -30.52 -41.70 5.33
C LEU A 11 -30.65 -40.62 6.40
N ALA A 12 -29.57 -39.90 6.67
CA ALA A 12 -29.63 -38.63 7.37
C ALA A 12 -28.56 -37.65 6.83
N LEU A 13 -28.20 -37.80 5.56
CA LEU A 13 -27.58 -36.74 4.76
C LEU A 13 -28.67 -36.16 3.86
N ALA A 14 -29.73 -35.68 4.49
CA ALA A 14 -30.76 -34.91 3.81
C ALA A 14 -30.18 -33.55 3.48
N ALA A 15 -30.14 -33.29 2.19
CA ALA A 15 -30.07 -32.02 1.52
C ALA A 15 -30.53 -30.85 2.43
N LEU A 16 -29.59 -30.05 2.90
CA LEU A 16 -29.87 -28.65 3.18
C LEU A 16 -30.05 -27.99 1.81
N ALA A 17 -31.24 -28.10 1.29
CA ALA A 17 -31.74 -27.28 0.22
C ALA A 17 -31.56 -25.82 0.68
N VAL A 18 -30.87 -25.07 -0.12
CA VAL A 18 -30.90 -23.60 -0.07
C VAL A 18 -32.36 -23.20 -0.27
N GLN A 19 -33.10 -23.06 0.80
CA GLN A 19 -34.38 -22.38 0.77
C GLN A 19 -34.08 -20.90 0.57
N SER A 20 -34.37 -20.40 -0.61
CA SER A 20 -34.64 -19.01 -0.85
C SER A 20 -35.76 -18.58 0.11
N ILE A 21 -35.37 -17.92 1.21
CA ILE A 21 -36.35 -17.34 2.14
C ILE A 21 -37.01 -16.19 1.38
N GLN A 22 -38.29 -16.40 1.04
CA GLN A 22 -39.17 -15.36 0.53
C GLN A 22 -39.22 -14.21 1.57
N ALA A 23 -39.25 -12.99 1.05
CA ALA A 23 -39.37 -11.76 1.82
C ALA A 23 -40.62 -11.76 2.71
N GLY A 24 -40.48 -12.19 3.94
CA GLY A 24 -41.38 -11.95 5.04
C GLY A 24 -40.83 -10.88 5.95
N GLU A 25 -41.69 -10.11 6.57
CA GLU A 25 -41.47 -9.02 7.53
C GLU A 25 -40.19 -9.16 8.35
N GLY A 26 -39.47 -8.03 8.63
CA GLY A 26 -38.13 -7.99 9.16
C GLY A 26 -37.83 -9.03 10.24
N SER A 27 -36.77 -9.81 10.05
CA SER A 27 -36.36 -10.86 11.00
C SER A 27 -35.78 -10.28 12.30
N GLY A 28 -35.67 -8.97 12.39
CA GLY A 28 -35.02 -8.29 13.50
C GLY A 28 -33.47 -8.25 13.38
N PHE A 29 -32.89 -8.92 12.38
CA PHE A 29 -31.44 -8.98 12.17
C PHE A 29 -31.07 -8.75 10.70
N CYS A 30 -29.82 -8.37 10.45
CA CYS A 30 -29.29 -8.22 9.10
C CYS A 30 -29.21 -9.56 8.37
N ARG A 31 -29.51 -9.55 7.08
CA ARG A 31 -29.45 -10.69 6.16
C ARG A 31 -28.79 -10.28 4.85
N VAL A 32 -28.47 -11.25 4.00
CA VAL A 32 -28.09 -10.99 2.61
C VAL A 32 -29.15 -11.53 1.66
N ARG A 33 -29.37 -10.79 0.57
CA ARG A 33 -30.34 -11.15 -0.47
C ARG A 33 -29.77 -10.84 -1.85
N GLN A 34 -30.02 -11.72 -2.80
CA GLN A 34 -29.77 -11.43 -4.21
C GLN A 34 -31.10 -11.08 -4.89
N GLY A 35 -31.15 -9.92 -5.52
CA GLY A 35 -32.32 -9.48 -6.28
C GLY A 35 -32.49 -10.26 -7.59
N GLY A 36 -33.65 -10.09 -8.25
CA GLY A 36 -33.92 -10.71 -9.54
C GLY A 36 -33.04 -10.24 -10.69
N ASP A 37 -32.38 -9.10 -10.53
CA ASP A 37 -31.35 -8.53 -11.41
C ASP A 37 -29.93 -9.09 -11.15
N GLY A 38 -29.80 -10.02 -10.20
CA GLY A 38 -28.54 -10.62 -9.79
C GLY A 38 -27.72 -9.76 -8.81
N ARG A 39 -28.21 -8.60 -8.41
CA ARG A 39 -27.54 -7.69 -7.49
C ARG A 39 -27.74 -8.11 -6.05
N TRP A 40 -26.68 -8.08 -5.27
CA TRP A 40 -26.69 -8.42 -3.85
C TRP A 40 -26.95 -7.21 -2.98
N TRP A 41 -27.65 -7.45 -1.87
CA TRP A 41 -27.99 -6.46 -0.86
C TRP A 41 -27.79 -7.01 0.55
N ILE A 42 -27.40 -6.17 1.47
CA ILE A 42 -27.68 -6.37 2.88
C ILE A 42 -29.13 -5.93 3.09
N VAL A 43 -29.91 -6.73 3.77
CA VAL A 43 -31.26 -6.38 4.21
C VAL A 43 -31.19 -6.08 5.69
N GLY A 44 -31.49 -4.86 6.07
CA GLY A 44 -31.48 -4.41 7.47
C GLY A 44 -32.55 -5.10 8.33
N PRO A 45 -32.49 -4.91 9.66
CA PRO A 45 -33.49 -5.46 10.59
C PRO A 45 -34.92 -5.01 10.29
N ASP A 46 -35.06 -3.85 9.68
CA ASP A 46 -36.33 -3.25 9.23
C ASP A 46 -36.80 -3.72 7.86
N GLY A 47 -36.08 -4.64 7.23
CA GLY A 47 -36.40 -5.21 5.92
C GLY A 47 -35.95 -4.36 4.72
N ARG A 48 -35.32 -3.20 4.93
CA ARG A 48 -34.84 -2.34 3.84
C ARG A 48 -33.50 -2.79 3.30
N ASP A 49 -33.30 -2.57 2.01
CA ASP A 49 -32.00 -2.78 1.36
C ASP A 49 -31.01 -1.71 1.82
N VAL A 50 -29.82 -2.15 2.17
CA VAL A 50 -28.72 -1.34 2.68
C VAL A 50 -27.46 -1.65 1.89
N PHE A 51 -26.73 -0.60 1.51
CA PHE A 51 -25.31 -0.66 1.16
C PHE A 51 -24.51 -0.21 2.36
N LEU A 52 -23.62 -1.06 2.87
CA LEU A 52 -22.80 -0.74 4.05
C LEU A 52 -21.79 0.36 3.73
N ARG A 53 -21.72 1.37 4.56
CA ARG A 53 -20.74 2.48 4.49
C ARG A 53 -20.11 2.61 5.84
N GLY A 54 -19.09 1.80 6.08
CA GLY A 54 -18.42 1.72 7.35
C GLY A 54 -17.18 2.62 7.43
N ILE A 55 -16.76 2.86 8.64
CA ILE A 55 -15.52 3.54 9.01
C ILE A 55 -14.73 2.67 9.97
N ASP A 56 -13.44 2.50 9.73
CA ASP A 56 -12.53 1.83 10.65
C ASP A 56 -11.90 2.82 11.64
N HIS A 57 -11.52 2.32 12.79
CA HIS A 57 -10.71 3.02 13.80
C HIS A 57 -11.28 4.36 14.30
N ALA A 58 -12.61 4.53 14.32
CA ALA A 58 -13.23 5.64 15.06
C ALA A 58 -13.03 5.42 16.57
N ASN A 59 -11.86 5.81 17.07
CA ASN A 59 -11.41 5.50 18.41
C ASN A 59 -10.84 6.74 19.10
N TRP A 60 -11.28 6.99 20.35
CA TRP A 60 -10.79 8.06 21.20
C TRP A 60 -9.26 8.10 21.34
N ASN A 61 -8.65 6.93 21.41
CA ASN A 61 -7.20 6.86 21.58
C ASN A 61 -6.43 7.19 20.30
N GLY A 62 -7.02 6.96 19.09
CA GLY A 62 -6.22 6.91 17.88
C GLY A 62 -5.14 5.84 17.97
N HIS A 63 -4.04 6.04 17.26
CA HIS A 63 -2.90 5.11 17.29
C HIS A 63 -1.87 5.50 18.34
N PHE A 64 -1.24 4.49 18.93
CA PHE A 64 -0.07 4.68 19.80
C PHE A 64 1.14 5.01 18.94
N CYS A 65 1.93 5.99 19.35
CA CYS A 65 3.20 6.34 18.73
C CYS A 65 4.33 5.92 19.66
N GLU A 66 5.02 4.83 19.31
CA GLU A 66 6.12 4.29 20.13
C GLU A 66 7.24 5.33 20.36
N ALA A 67 7.56 6.09 19.31
CA ALA A 67 8.59 7.13 19.37
C ALA A 67 8.28 8.29 20.34
N LEU A 68 6.99 8.52 20.62
CA LEU A 68 6.53 9.56 21.56
C LEU A 68 6.11 8.96 22.91
N GLY A 69 5.88 7.65 23.00
CA GLY A 69 5.37 6.98 24.19
C GLY A 69 3.93 7.33 24.54
N VAL A 70 3.18 7.91 23.62
CA VAL A 70 1.79 8.38 23.84
C VAL A 70 0.92 8.12 22.61
N ASN A 71 -0.38 8.33 22.73
CA ASN A 71 -1.32 8.40 21.63
C ASN A 71 -1.55 9.89 21.25
N PRO A 72 -0.94 10.43 20.19
CA PRO A 72 -0.98 11.85 19.89
C PRO A 72 -2.40 12.39 19.71
N TYR A 73 -3.25 11.66 19.00
CA TYR A 73 -4.66 12.02 18.80
C TYR A 73 -5.39 12.16 20.14
N ARG A 74 -5.25 11.19 21.04
CA ARG A 74 -5.87 11.26 22.38
C ARG A 74 -5.43 12.50 23.16
N GLU A 75 -4.14 12.84 23.10
CA GLU A 75 -3.64 14.02 23.81
C GLU A 75 -4.21 15.33 23.23
N GLU A 76 -4.44 15.38 21.92
CA GLU A 76 -5.14 16.53 21.30
C GLU A 76 -6.64 16.54 21.63
N MET A 77 -7.30 15.39 21.66
CA MET A 77 -8.73 15.31 22.02
C MET A 77 -9.01 15.72 23.48
N LYS A 78 -8.11 15.38 24.42
CA LYS A 78 -8.19 15.85 25.80
C LYS A 78 -8.10 17.38 25.94
N LYS A 79 -7.47 18.06 25.01
CA LYS A 79 -7.41 19.54 25.00
C LYS A 79 -8.67 20.16 24.42
N ARG A 80 -9.32 19.45 23.50
CA ARG A 80 -10.48 19.94 22.75
C ARG A 80 -11.80 19.67 23.42
N PHE A 81 -11.96 18.55 24.12
CA PHE A 81 -13.19 18.10 24.74
C PHE A 81 -13.05 18.02 26.26
N ALA A 82 -14.07 18.48 26.98
CA ALA A 82 -14.10 18.38 28.43
C ALA A 82 -14.29 16.91 28.89
N SER A 83 -14.88 16.07 28.04
CA SER A 83 -15.10 14.66 28.35
C SER A 83 -15.00 13.78 27.07
N ARG A 84 -14.77 12.49 27.29
CA ARG A 84 -14.86 11.51 26.24
C ARG A 84 -16.26 11.42 25.62
N ALA A 85 -17.30 11.59 26.43
CA ALA A 85 -18.69 11.55 25.97
C ALA A 85 -19.01 12.68 24.97
N GLU A 86 -18.41 13.85 25.11
CA GLU A 86 -18.53 14.93 24.12
C GLU A 86 -17.87 14.57 22.79
N TRP A 87 -16.69 13.96 22.84
CA TRP A 87 -16.03 13.45 21.64
C TRP A 87 -16.88 12.38 20.95
N GLU A 88 -17.47 11.45 21.71
CA GLU A 88 -18.34 10.41 21.18
C GLU A 88 -19.56 11.01 20.47
N ALA A 89 -20.21 12.01 21.09
CA ALA A 89 -21.33 12.69 20.48
C ALA A 89 -20.94 13.38 19.17
N GLU A 90 -19.88 14.20 19.18
CA GLU A 90 -19.40 14.87 17.97
C GLU A 90 -18.98 13.88 16.87
N THR A 91 -18.34 12.76 17.24
CA THR A 91 -17.93 11.73 16.29
C THR A 91 -19.15 11.10 15.60
N LEU A 92 -20.18 10.75 16.33
CA LEU A 92 -21.43 10.20 15.78
C LEU A 92 -22.16 11.22 14.91
N ASP A 93 -22.24 12.47 15.33
CA ASP A 93 -22.85 13.55 14.55
C ASP A 93 -22.12 13.73 13.21
N ARG A 94 -20.80 13.70 13.22
CA ARG A 94 -19.99 13.77 12.00
C ARG A 94 -20.21 12.57 11.09
N LEU A 95 -20.17 11.34 11.62
CA LEU A 95 -20.39 10.13 10.84
C LEU A 95 -21.76 10.15 10.17
N ASN A 96 -22.82 10.53 10.92
CA ASN A 96 -24.16 10.71 10.38
C ASN A 96 -24.21 11.82 9.31
N ALA A 97 -23.58 12.96 9.54
CA ALA A 97 -23.53 14.07 8.58
C ALA A 97 -22.79 13.69 7.29
N TRP A 98 -21.78 12.83 7.39
CA TRP A 98 -21.01 12.31 6.24
C TRP A 98 -21.65 11.07 5.60
N GLY A 99 -22.77 10.59 6.16
CA GLY A 99 -23.59 9.51 5.62
C GLY A 99 -23.02 8.10 5.84
N PHE A 100 -22.10 7.93 6.79
CA PHE A 100 -21.69 6.60 7.23
C PHE A 100 -22.81 5.95 8.04
N ASN A 101 -22.98 4.63 7.88
CA ASN A 101 -24.02 3.86 8.56
C ASN A 101 -23.48 2.68 9.37
N ALA A 102 -22.15 2.52 9.44
CA ALA A 102 -21.55 1.42 10.17
C ALA A 102 -20.20 1.80 10.80
N LEU A 103 -19.91 1.15 11.92
CA LEU A 103 -18.62 1.13 12.61
C LEU A 103 -17.93 -0.19 12.28
N GLY A 104 -16.81 -0.10 11.55
CA GLY A 104 -15.96 -1.23 11.19
C GLY A 104 -14.99 -1.63 12.30
N ALA A 105 -13.85 -2.20 11.91
CA ALA A 105 -12.84 -2.67 12.85
C ALA A 105 -12.22 -1.52 13.66
N GLY A 106 -11.81 -1.81 14.89
CA GLY A 106 -11.04 -0.88 15.72
C GLY A 106 -11.80 0.34 16.28
N CYS A 107 -13.12 0.44 16.07
CA CYS A 107 -13.94 1.50 16.62
C CYS A 107 -14.17 1.35 18.12
N SER A 108 -14.30 2.49 18.82
CA SER A 108 -14.59 2.51 20.25
C SER A 108 -15.92 1.82 20.55
N PRO A 109 -15.98 0.89 21.53
CA PRO A 109 -17.24 0.21 21.90
C PRO A 109 -18.35 1.16 22.31
N GLU A 110 -18.01 2.31 22.87
CA GLU A 110 -18.95 3.32 23.36
C GLU A 110 -19.72 4.04 22.24
N LEU A 111 -19.26 3.93 21.00
CA LEU A 111 -19.98 4.43 19.83
C LEU A 111 -21.11 3.48 19.37
N ARG A 112 -21.10 2.23 19.84
CA ARG A 112 -22.06 1.19 19.44
C ARG A 112 -23.44 1.45 19.98
N ARG A 113 -24.47 0.85 19.36
CA ARG A 113 -25.88 0.96 19.78
C ARG A 113 -26.43 2.38 19.77
N ARG A 114 -25.86 3.24 18.93
CA ARG A 114 -26.21 4.66 18.83
C ARG A 114 -26.63 5.04 17.41
N GLY A 115 -27.38 4.16 16.74
CA GLY A 115 -27.97 4.40 15.42
C GLY A 115 -27.15 3.96 14.22
N LEU A 116 -25.93 3.49 14.43
CA LEU A 116 -25.09 2.90 13.37
C LEU A 116 -25.00 1.38 13.56
N PHE A 117 -24.90 0.64 12.45
CA PHE A 117 -24.46 -0.75 12.52
C PHE A 117 -23.05 -0.84 13.10
N HIS A 118 -22.71 -1.97 13.67
CA HIS A 118 -21.32 -2.24 14.04
C HIS A 118 -20.94 -3.69 13.72
N ILE A 119 -19.64 -3.90 13.58
CA ILE A 119 -19.07 -5.20 13.31
C ILE A 119 -18.19 -5.59 14.49
N GLU A 120 -18.33 -6.82 14.99
CA GLU A 120 -17.49 -7.32 16.06
C GLU A 120 -16.27 -8.05 15.47
N PHE A 121 -15.09 -7.74 15.98
CA PHE A 121 -13.83 -8.36 15.57
C PHE A 121 -13.36 -9.37 16.62
N LEU A 122 -13.27 -10.65 16.26
CA LEU A 122 -12.94 -11.71 17.19
C LEU A 122 -11.43 -11.96 17.32
N GLY A 123 -10.68 -11.91 16.21
CA GLY A 123 -9.25 -12.14 16.18
C GLY A 123 -8.85 -13.55 16.59
N VAL A 124 -9.65 -14.56 16.27
CA VAL A 124 -9.52 -15.93 16.78
C VAL A 124 -8.17 -16.54 16.45
N GLY A 125 -7.77 -16.48 15.17
CA GLY A 125 -6.52 -17.10 14.73
C GLY A 125 -5.28 -16.35 15.23
N GLN A 126 -5.30 -15.01 15.21
CA GLN A 126 -4.20 -14.20 15.72
C GLN A 126 -3.99 -14.40 17.22
N ASN A 127 -5.07 -14.42 18.01
CA ASN A 127 -5.01 -14.67 19.45
C ASN A 127 -4.56 -16.12 19.77
N PHE A 128 -4.94 -17.09 18.95
CA PHE A 128 -4.47 -18.46 19.09
C PHE A 128 -2.96 -18.56 18.82
N CYS A 129 -2.46 -17.91 17.76
CA CYS A 129 -1.04 -17.80 17.44
C CYS A 129 -0.24 -17.11 18.55
N ALA A 130 -0.82 -16.15 19.25
CA ALA A 130 -0.15 -15.41 20.31
C ALA A 130 0.25 -16.28 21.52
N LYS A 131 -0.34 -17.50 21.66
CA LYS A 131 0.10 -18.49 22.66
C LYS A 131 1.50 -19.02 22.37
N GLY A 132 1.97 -18.93 21.11
CA GLY A 132 3.30 -19.37 20.68
C GLY A 132 3.43 -20.89 20.49
N GLY A 133 4.64 -21.36 20.16
CA GLY A 133 4.94 -22.76 20.00
C GLY A 133 4.05 -23.47 18.98
N GLU A 134 3.49 -24.62 19.35
CA GLU A 134 2.67 -25.45 18.46
C GLU A 134 1.27 -24.89 18.14
N TYR A 135 0.87 -23.78 18.78
CA TYR A 135 -0.39 -23.10 18.50
C TYR A 135 -0.38 -22.30 17.19
N ALA A 136 0.78 -22.13 16.57
CA ALA A 136 0.94 -21.37 15.35
C ALA A 136 1.67 -22.15 14.26
N ILE A 137 1.19 -22.07 13.01
CA ILE A 137 1.95 -22.48 11.83
C ILE A 137 2.88 -21.33 11.41
N SER A 138 2.40 -20.08 11.41
CA SER A 138 3.24 -18.89 11.37
C SER A 138 2.92 -17.97 12.55
N LYS A 139 3.96 -17.48 13.22
CA LYS A 139 3.84 -16.71 14.46
C LYS A 139 3.31 -15.30 14.21
N PHE A 140 2.39 -14.86 15.07
CA PHE A 140 1.96 -13.46 15.09
C PHE A 140 3.07 -12.56 15.65
N GLU A 141 3.54 -11.63 14.86
CA GLU A 141 4.62 -10.68 15.21
C GLU A 141 4.09 -9.26 15.47
N GLY A 142 2.79 -9.11 15.72
CA GLY A 142 2.15 -7.81 15.88
C GLY A 142 1.91 -7.05 14.57
N ILE A 143 2.08 -7.73 13.44
CA ILE A 143 1.96 -7.16 12.09
C ILE A 143 0.94 -7.96 11.30
N PRO A 144 -0.01 -7.32 10.59
CA PRO A 144 -0.92 -8.00 9.67
C PRO A 144 -0.19 -8.88 8.65
N GLY A 145 -0.78 -10.02 8.30
CA GLY A 145 -0.19 -10.97 7.35
C GLY A 145 0.95 -11.82 7.91
N THR A 146 1.19 -11.80 9.24
CA THR A 146 2.26 -12.61 9.85
C THR A 146 1.76 -13.90 10.51
N ALA A 147 0.52 -13.93 10.96
CA ALA A 147 -0.03 -15.06 11.72
C ALA A 147 -0.78 -16.05 10.82
N PHE A 148 -0.60 -17.34 11.09
CA PHE A 148 -1.55 -18.38 10.72
C PHE A 148 -1.67 -19.41 11.86
N PRO A 149 -2.91 -19.64 12.38
CA PRO A 149 -3.13 -20.54 13.49
C PRO A 149 -2.90 -22.00 13.11
N ASN A 150 -2.45 -22.80 14.06
CA ASN A 150 -2.44 -24.24 13.88
C ASN A 150 -3.86 -24.81 14.05
N VAL A 151 -4.62 -24.80 12.97
CA VAL A 151 -6.00 -25.30 12.93
C VAL A 151 -6.12 -26.82 13.20
N PHE A 152 -4.98 -27.53 13.21
CA PHE A 152 -4.88 -28.97 13.51
C PHE A 152 -4.58 -29.22 14.97
N HIS A 153 -4.30 -28.18 15.76
CA HIS A 153 -4.07 -28.32 17.20
C HIS A 153 -5.35 -28.80 17.89
N PRO A 154 -5.26 -29.77 18.85
CA PRO A 154 -6.42 -30.31 19.54
C PRO A 154 -7.26 -29.22 20.26
N ASP A 155 -6.60 -28.19 20.79
CA ASP A 155 -7.27 -27.10 21.52
C ASP A 155 -7.93 -26.06 20.62
N PHE A 156 -7.75 -26.10 19.27
CA PHE A 156 -8.23 -25.04 18.40
C PHE A 156 -9.75 -24.87 18.48
N ALA A 157 -10.50 -25.97 18.48
CA ALA A 157 -11.95 -25.92 18.54
C ALA A 157 -12.47 -25.36 19.88
N ALA A 158 -11.87 -25.78 21.00
CA ALA A 158 -12.23 -25.26 22.32
C ALA A 158 -11.92 -23.76 22.44
N PHE A 159 -10.76 -23.34 21.94
CA PHE A 159 -10.39 -21.92 21.93
C PHE A 159 -11.35 -21.07 21.09
N CYS A 160 -11.77 -21.56 19.92
CA CYS A 160 -12.78 -20.88 19.11
C CYS A 160 -14.11 -20.73 19.87
N ASP A 161 -14.51 -21.77 20.60
CA ASP A 161 -15.74 -21.75 21.39
C ASP A 161 -15.66 -20.76 22.55
N ASP A 162 -14.56 -20.71 23.29
CA ASP A 162 -14.31 -19.75 24.35
C ASP A 162 -14.35 -18.31 23.82
N CYS A 163 -13.71 -18.06 22.66
CA CYS A 163 -13.77 -16.74 22.02
C CYS A 163 -15.21 -16.37 21.63
N ALA A 164 -15.94 -17.28 20.99
CA ALA A 164 -17.32 -17.03 20.60
C ALA A 164 -18.22 -16.82 21.83
N ALA A 165 -18.08 -17.63 22.88
CA ALA A 165 -18.80 -17.44 24.13
C ALA A 165 -18.60 -16.04 24.72
N LYS A 166 -17.34 -15.58 24.73
CA LYS A 166 -16.96 -14.27 25.27
C LYS A 166 -17.54 -13.11 24.48
N PHE A 167 -17.49 -13.15 23.16
CA PHE A 167 -17.81 -12.00 22.32
C PHE A 167 -19.24 -12.05 21.75
N CYS A 168 -19.83 -13.25 21.54
CA CYS A 168 -21.10 -13.36 20.82
C CYS A 168 -22.30 -13.52 21.78
N THR A 169 -22.17 -14.26 22.89
CA THR A 169 -23.31 -14.59 23.74
C THR A 169 -24.10 -13.38 24.26
N ALA A 170 -23.39 -12.37 24.74
CA ALA A 170 -24.02 -11.18 25.31
C ALA A 170 -24.64 -10.24 24.26
N GLN A 171 -24.34 -10.46 22.98
CA GLN A 171 -24.70 -9.58 21.89
C GLN A 171 -25.66 -10.22 20.88
N LYS A 172 -25.98 -11.49 21.03
CA LYS A 172 -26.77 -12.27 20.06
C LYS A 172 -28.15 -11.69 19.74
N ASP A 173 -28.68 -10.86 20.61
CA ASP A 173 -30.01 -10.23 20.45
C ASP A 173 -29.91 -8.74 20.06
N ASP A 174 -28.70 -8.24 19.77
CA ASP A 174 -28.44 -6.85 19.38
C ASP A 174 -28.60 -6.65 17.87
N SER A 175 -29.75 -6.17 17.44
CA SER A 175 -30.04 -5.95 16.02
C SER A 175 -29.16 -4.91 15.31
N SER A 176 -28.35 -4.15 16.06
CA SER A 176 -27.41 -3.21 15.47
C SER A 176 -26.08 -3.85 15.04
N ILE A 177 -25.84 -5.10 15.40
CA ILE A 177 -24.69 -5.86 14.90
C ILE A 177 -24.94 -6.34 13.47
N LEU A 178 -24.02 -6.03 12.56
CA LEU A 178 -24.04 -6.63 11.23
C LEU A 178 -23.60 -8.09 11.28
N GLY A 179 -22.48 -8.34 11.95
CA GLY A 179 -21.88 -9.67 12.03
C GLY A 179 -20.48 -9.66 12.64
N TYR A 180 -19.77 -10.76 12.40
CA TYR A 180 -18.47 -11.06 13.02
C TYR A 180 -17.36 -11.18 12.00
N PHE A 181 -16.28 -10.40 12.16
CA PHE A 181 -14.99 -10.68 11.55
C PHE A 181 -14.27 -11.75 12.37
N PHE A 182 -13.81 -12.80 11.72
CA PHE A 182 -13.09 -13.89 12.37
C PHE A 182 -11.67 -13.50 12.76
N ASP A 183 -10.98 -12.88 11.79
CA ASP A 183 -9.59 -12.42 11.88
C ASP A 183 -9.31 -11.29 10.89
N ASN A 184 -8.08 -10.77 10.91
CA ASN A 184 -7.56 -9.84 9.93
C ASN A 184 -6.29 -10.39 9.30
N GLU A 185 -6.25 -10.45 7.97
CA GLU A 185 -5.07 -10.67 7.15
C GLU A 185 -4.22 -11.87 7.59
N LEU A 186 -4.84 -13.03 7.75
CA LEU A 186 -4.08 -14.24 8.06
C LEU A 186 -3.11 -14.62 6.94
N ALA A 187 -1.93 -15.11 7.31
CA ALA A 187 -0.91 -15.58 6.38
C ALA A 187 -1.25 -16.99 5.84
N TRP A 188 -2.15 -17.07 4.87
CA TRP A 188 -2.63 -18.34 4.29
C TRP A 188 -1.55 -19.18 3.62
N ASP A 189 -0.45 -18.56 3.21
CA ASP A 189 0.76 -19.21 2.73
C ASP A 189 1.73 -19.62 3.86
N ALA A 190 1.39 -19.31 5.10
CA ALA A 190 2.22 -19.50 6.29
C ALA A 190 3.63 -18.88 6.17
N LYS A 191 3.77 -17.78 5.40
CA LYS A 191 5.06 -17.15 5.02
C LYS A 191 5.97 -18.09 4.20
N GLY A 192 5.40 -19.05 3.49
CA GLY A 192 6.12 -19.89 2.54
C GLY A 192 6.53 -19.17 1.27
N ALA A 193 7.35 -19.81 0.45
CA ALA A 193 7.87 -19.24 -0.79
C ALA A 193 6.82 -19.09 -1.92
N SER A 194 5.66 -19.74 -1.79
CA SER A 194 4.58 -19.75 -2.80
C SER A 194 3.21 -19.56 -2.15
N ALA A 195 2.19 -19.35 -2.97
CA ALA A 195 0.80 -19.24 -2.51
C ALA A 195 0.29 -20.52 -1.82
N THR A 196 0.93 -21.65 -2.03
CA THR A 196 0.68 -22.94 -1.37
C THR A 196 1.77 -23.29 -0.34
N GLY A 197 2.60 -22.33 0.01
CA GLY A 197 3.78 -22.49 0.87
C GLY A 197 3.50 -23.03 2.28
N MET A 198 2.23 -23.01 2.72
CA MET A 198 1.82 -23.65 3.97
C MET A 198 2.26 -25.12 4.04
N PHE A 199 2.11 -25.86 2.95
CA PHE A 199 2.60 -27.24 2.86
C PHE A 199 4.09 -27.34 3.17
N ASP A 200 4.91 -26.51 2.49
CA ASP A 200 6.36 -26.53 2.60
C ASP A 200 6.85 -26.11 4.00
N VAL A 201 6.12 -25.22 4.65
CA VAL A 201 6.39 -24.79 6.04
C VAL A 201 6.07 -25.92 7.01
N VAL A 202 4.90 -26.53 6.89
CA VAL A 202 4.46 -27.63 7.77
C VAL A 202 5.34 -28.87 7.60
N ALA A 203 5.75 -29.19 6.36
CA ALA A 203 6.64 -30.33 6.09
C ALA A 203 7.99 -30.26 6.81
N LYS A 204 8.45 -29.05 7.15
CA LYS A 204 9.71 -28.82 7.91
C LYS A 204 9.54 -28.83 9.42
N MET A 205 8.31 -28.91 9.93
CA MET A 205 8.06 -28.95 11.37
C MET A 205 8.46 -30.30 11.97
N PRO A 206 8.73 -30.35 13.29
CA PRO A 206 8.99 -31.61 13.98
C PRO A 206 7.83 -32.62 13.78
N PRO A 207 8.10 -33.92 13.69
CA PRO A 207 7.04 -34.95 13.52
C PRO A 207 5.96 -34.93 14.60
N THR A 208 6.31 -34.45 15.80
CA THR A 208 5.39 -34.32 16.94
C THR A 208 4.48 -33.10 16.84
N HIS A 209 4.77 -32.16 15.95
CA HIS A 209 3.95 -30.96 15.80
C HIS A 209 2.57 -31.32 15.20
N PRO A 210 1.43 -30.88 15.81
CA PRO A 210 0.10 -31.32 15.37
C PRO A 210 -0.19 -31.05 13.87
N ALA A 211 0.28 -29.93 13.32
CA ALA A 211 0.13 -29.66 11.89
C ALA A 211 0.93 -30.65 11.03
N ARG A 212 2.13 -31.04 11.46
CA ARG A 212 2.96 -32.03 10.76
C ARG A 212 2.30 -33.42 10.83
N THR A 213 1.82 -33.84 11.97
CA THR A 213 1.04 -35.08 12.12
C THR A 213 -0.17 -35.10 11.19
N ALA A 214 -0.90 -33.98 11.08
CA ALA A 214 -2.01 -33.86 10.17
C ALA A 214 -1.60 -33.93 8.68
N LEU A 215 -0.45 -33.35 8.32
CA LEU A 215 0.12 -33.46 6.98
C LEU A 215 0.52 -34.90 6.64
N ASP A 216 1.21 -35.59 7.55
CA ASP A 216 1.64 -36.97 7.36
C ASP A 216 0.43 -37.91 7.17
N ALA A 217 -0.62 -37.74 7.97
CA ALA A 217 -1.89 -38.46 7.80
C ALA A 217 -2.57 -38.12 6.48
N PHE A 218 -2.56 -36.85 6.06
CA PHE A 218 -3.11 -36.40 4.79
C PHE A 218 -2.40 -37.05 3.59
N LEU A 219 -1.06 -37.14 3.61
CA LEU A 219 -0.27 -37.78 2.55
C LEU A 219 -0.47 -39.28 2.55
N SER A 220 -0.45 -39.94 3.71
CA SER A 220 -0.69 -41.38 3.86
C SER A 220 -2.05 -41.80 3.31
N ASN A 221 -3.11 -41.07 3.63
CA ASN A 221 -4.46 -41.30 3.12
C ASN A 221 -4.59 -41.19 1.58
N ARG A 222 -3.61 -40.57 0.92
CA ARG A 222 -3.50 -40.46 -0.53
C ARG A 222 -2.52 -41.43 -1.16
N GLY A 223 -1.86 -42.26 -0.36
CA GLY A 223 -0.83 -43.16 -0.85
C GLY A 223 0.45 -42.44 -1.33
N VAL A 224 0.69 -41.21 -0.89
CA VAL A 224 1.91 -40.44 -1.23
C VAL A 224 3.02 -40.88 -0.27
N ALA A 225 4.13 -41.40 -0.83
CA ALA A 225 5.29 -41.82 -0.04
C ALA A 225 5.96 -40.60 0.63
N ALA A 226 6.59 -40.80 1.78
CA ALA A 226 7.19 -39.73 2.57
C ALA A 226 8.35 -39.01 1.88
N ASP A 227 9.01 -39.67 0.93
CA ASP A 227 10.12 -39.15 0.12
C ASP A 227 9.71 -38.71 -1.29
N ALA A 228 8.41 -38.75 -1.61
CA ALA A 228 7.92 -38.39 -2.92
C ALA A 228 7.99 -36.86 -3.15
N ILE A 229 8.28 -36.48 -4.37
CA ILE A 229 8.09 -35.08 -4.82
C ILE A 229 6.59 -34.79 -4.86
N VAL A 230 6.13 -33.90 -4.02
CA VAL A 230 4.70 -33.56 -3.90
C VAL A 230 4.31 -32.53 -4.95
N SER A 231 3.28 -32.82 -5.73
CA SER A 231 2.77 -31.93 -6.77
C SER A 231 2.08 -30.69 -6.16
N GLU A 232 2.06 -29.57 -6.90
CA GLU A 232 1.34 -28.36 -6.48
C GLU A 232 -0.17 -28.59 -6.26
N GLU A 233 -0.74 -29.57 -6.93
CA GLU A 233 -2.14 -29.97 -6.73
C GLU A 233 -2.34 -30.53 -5.32
N VAL A 234 -1.48 -31.45 -4.88
CA VAL A 234 -1.53 -32.04 -3.52
C VAL A 234 -1.27 -30.98 -2.45
N LYS A 235 -0.32 -30.07 -2.68
CA LYS A 235 -0.09 -28.93 -1.78
C LYS A 235 -1.32 -28.03 -1.67
N THR A 236 -1.99 -27.79 -2.79
CA THR A 236 -3.24 -27.01 -2.84
C THR A 236 -4.36 -27.69 -2.08
N GLU A 237 -4.46 -29.01 -2.15
CA GLU A 237 -5.46 -29.79 -1.39
C GLU A 237 -5.21 -29.75 0.11
N PHE A 238 -3.95 -29.74 0.55
CA PHE A 238 -3.62 -29.54 1.95
C PHE A 238 -4.00 -28.13 2.46
N LEU A 239 -3.73 -27.09 1.66
CA LEU A 239 -4.22 -25.74 1.95
C LEU A 239 -5.74 -25.68 2.01
N ARG A 240 -6.44 -26.39 1.11
CA ARG A 240 -7.91 -26.51 1.15
C ARG A 240 -8.38 -27.14 2.46
N LEU A 241 -7.72 -28.21 2.91
CA LEU A 241 -8.04 -28.87 4.19
C LEU A 241 -7.90 -27.90 5.37
N ALA A 242 -6.78 -27.16 5.41
CA ALA A 242 -6.54 -26.17 6.47
C ALA A 242 -7.60 -25.06 6.44
N ALA A 243 -7.91 -24.53 5.26
CA ALA A 243 -8.91 -23.48 5.11
C ALA A 243 -10.31 -23.95 5.53
N ARG A 244 -10.73 -25.13 5.07
CA ARG A 244 -12.01 -25.73 5.48
C ARG A 244 -12.08 -25.84 7.00
N ARG A 245 -11.07 -26.43 7.62
CA ARG A 245 -11.04 -26.64 9.07
C ARG A 245 -11.13 -25.32 9.83
N TYR A 246 -10.42 -24.30 9.37
CA TYR A 246 -10.50 -22.95 9.96
C TYR A 246 -11.93 -22.41 9.92
N PHE A 247 -12.53 -22.29 8.71
CA PHE A 247 -13.83 -21.66 8.56
C PHE A 247 -14.95 -22.46 9.23
N GLU A 248 -14.96 -23.78 9.10
CA GLU A 248 -15.96 -24.64 9.74
C GLU A 248 -15.90 -24.55 11.27
N THR A 249 -14.68 -24.57 11.86
CA THR A 249 -14.52 -24.56 13.31
C THR A 249 -14.93 -23.21 13.90
N VAL A 250 -14.46 -22.10 13.31
CA VAL A 250 -14.80 -20.75 13.81
C VAL A 250 -16.30 -20.48 13.64
N ALA A 251 -16.86 -20.79 12.48
CA ALA A 251 -18.28 -20.58 12.22
C ALA A 251 -19.18 -21.44 13.14
N ALA A 252 -18.83 -22.70 13.37
CA ALA A 252 -19.58 -23.56 14.28
C ALA A 252 -19.55 -23.04 15.71
N ALA A 253 -18.41 -22.50 16.16
CA ALA A 253 -18.30 -21.86 17.46
C ALA A 253 -19.21 -20.62 17.56
N ILE A 254 -19.16 -19.72 16.58
CA ILE A 254 -20.02 -18.53 16.56
C ILE A 254 -21.49 -18.93 16.59
N ARG A 255 -21.91 -19.86 15.72
CA ARG A 255 -23.34 -20.26 15.59
C ARG A 255 -23.90 -20.94 16.85
N ARG A 256 -23.06 -21.56 17.71
CA ARG A 256 -23.49 -22.06 19.02
C ARG A 256 -23.89 -20.97 20.00
N HIS A 257 -23.21 -19.82 19.93
CA HIS A 257 -23.39 -18.71 20.84
C HIS A 257 -24.25 -17.57 20.27
N ASP A 258 -24.30 -17.47 18.95
CA ASP A 258 -25.07 -16.50 18.19
C ASP A 258 -25.56 -17.08 16.86
N PRO A 259 -26.81 -17.51 16.75
CA PRO A 259 -27.39 -17.99 15.51
C PRO A 259 -27.83 -16.87 14.55
N ASN A 260 -27.87 -15.59 15.00
CA ASN A 260 -28.63 -14.52 14.36
C ASN A 260 -27.77 -13.69 13.38
N HIS A 261 -26.52 -13.36 13.74
CA HIS A 261 -25.73 -12.38 13.01
C HIS A 261 -24.90 -13.00 11.88
N LEU A 262 -24.47 -12.16 10.93
CA LEU A 262 -23.75 -12.60 9.73
C LEU A 262 -22.31 -13.03 10.05
N LEU A 263 -21.84 -14.02 9.29
CA LEU A 263 -20.45 -14.48 9.29
C LEU A 263 -19.70 -13.76 8.17
N LEU A 264 -18.75 -12.90 8.52
CA LEU A 264 -18.10 -11.99 7.59
C LEU A 264 -16.68 -12.46 7.17
N GLY A 265 -16.20 -13.57 7.74
CA GLY A 265 -14.92 -14.14 7.37
C GLY A 265 -13.71 -13.41 7.93
N ALA A 266 -12.56 -13.52 7.25
CA ALA A 266 -11.25 -13.23 7.82
C ALA A 266 -10.52 -12.03 7.18
N ARG A 267 -11.22 -11.07 6.61
CA ARG A 267 -10.65 -9.83 6.01
C ARG A 267 -9.36 -10.12 5.23
N PHE A 268 -9.49 -10.82 4.09
CA PHE A 268 -8.31 -11.23 3.32
C PHE A 268 -7.45 -10.04 2.90
N ALA A 269 -6.13 -10.13 3.11
CA ALA A 269 -5.21 -9.10 2.64
C ALA A 269 -5.02 -9.16 1.13
N GLY A 270 -5.12 -8.04 0.47
CA GLY A 270 -4.72 -7.76 -0.92
C GLY A 270 -4.83 -8.92 -1.93
N LEU A 271 -3.84 -8.96 -2.82
CA LEU A 271 -3.80 -9.87 -3.96
C LEU A 271 -3.33 -11.29 -3.65
N SER A 272 -2.39 -11.42 -2.74
CA SER A 272 -1.57 -12.62 -2.61
C SER A 272 -1.92 -13.49 -1.42
N SER A 273 -2.73 -12.98 -0.50
CA SER A 273 -2.87 -13.60 0.81
C SER A 273 -3.69 -14.90 0.80
N ALA A 274 -4.58 -15.06 -0.18
CA ALA A 274 -5.43 -16.23 -0.20
C ALA A 274 -5.58 -16.84 -1.60
N HIS A 275 -5.08 -18.05 -1.76
CA HIS A 275 -5.27 -18.85 -2.97
C HIS A 275 -6.77 -19.10 -3.24
N ARG A 276 -7.14 -19.34 -4.51
CA ARG A 276 -8.55 -19.57 -4.92
C ARG A 276 -9.29 -20.64 -4.10
N VAL A 277 -8.59 -21.65 -3.60
CA VAL A 277 -9.23 -22.70 -2.79
C VAL A 277 -9.67 -22.17 -1.43
N VAL A 278 -8.95 -21.20 -0.85
CA VAL A 278 -9.32 -20.55 0.41
C VAL A 278 -10.62 -19.75 0.22
N TRP A 279 -10.72 -18.95 -0.86
CA TRP A 279 -11.94 -18.23 -1.22
C TRP A 279 -13.15 -19.17 -1.40
N LYS A 280 -12.92 -20.33 -2.03
CA LYS A 280 -13.97 -21.34 -2.22
C LYS A 280 -14.44 -21.95 -0.90
N GLU A 281 -13.54 -22.28 0.00
CA GLU A 281 -13.93 -22.84 1.31
C GLU A 281 -14.63 -21.78 2.18
N ALA A 282 -14.12 -20.54 2.20
CA ALA A 282 -14.77 -19.43 2.88
C ALA A 282 -16.20 -19.19 2.35
N GLY A 283 -16.37 -19.21 1.03
CA GLY A 283 -17.68 -18.99 0.39
C GLY A 283 -18.74 -20.06 0.69
N LYS A 284 -18.33 -21.25 1.16
CA LYS A 284 -19.30 -22.28 1.61
C LYS A 284 -19.88 -21.97 2.99
N ILE A 285 -19.15 -21.21 3.80
CA ILE A 285 -19.41 -21.02 5.23
C ILE A 285 -19.87 -19.61 5.55
N CYS A 286 -19.17 -18.60 5.04
CA CYS A 286 -19.48 -17.20 5.35
C CYS A 286 -20.70 -16.69 4.59
N ASP A 287 -21.42 -15.76 5.18
CA ASP A 287 -22.56 -15.08 4.56
C ASP A 287 -22.09 -14.00 3.60
N ILE A 288 -21.04 -13.25 3.98
CA ILE A 288 -20.36 -12.22 3.21
C ILE A 288 -18.85 -12.50 3.25
N LEU A 289 -18.15 -12.28 2.15
CA LEU A 289 -16.68 -12.33 2.12
C LEU A 289 -16.10 -10.93 2.29
N THR A 290 -15.10 -10.82 3.12
CA THR A 290 -14.43 -9.55 3.41
C THR A 290 -12.96 -9.59 3.05
N PHE A 291 -12.45 -8.45 2.56
CA PHE A 291 -11.07 -8.33 2.16
C PHE A 291 -10.59 -6.87 2.23
N ASN A 292 -9.30 -6.70 2.43
CA ASN A 292 -8.61 -5.43 2.45
C ASN A 292 -7.89 -5.24 1.11
N ASN A 293 -8.03 -4.08 0.48
CA ASN A 293 -7.29 -3.79 -0.74
C ASN A 293 -7.05 -2.30 -0.91
N TYR A 294 -5.79 -1.92 -1.04
CA TYR A 294 -5.37 -0.56 -1.33
C TYR A 294 -5.07 -0.45 -2.83
N PRO A 295 -6.05 -0.05 -3.65
CA PRO A 295 -5.97 -0.13 -5.09
C PRO A 295 -5.13 1.00 -5.69
N TRP A 296 -5.01 1.00 -7.00
CA TRP A 296 -4.39 2.06 -7.78
C TRP A 296 -5.43 2.80 -8.62
N ALA A 297 -5.69 4.06 -8.32
CA ALA A 297 -6.58 4.91 -9.11
C ALA A 297 -5.79 5.71 -10.15
N ASP A 298 -6.23 5.63 -11.37
CA ASP A 298 -5.75 6.44 -12.48
C ASP A 298 -6.79 7.53 -12.80
N LEU A 299 -6.50 8.74 -12.38
CA LEU A 299 -7.43 9.86 -12.50
C LEU A 299 -7.58 10.36 -13.94
N ASP A 300 -6.55 10.17 -14.77
CA ASP A 300 -6.61 10.57 -16.18
C ASP A 300 -7.49 9.60 -16.97
N GLU A 301 -7.24 8.28 -16.78
CA GLU A 301 -8.03 7.22 -17.40
C GLU A 301 -9.42 7.07 -16.77
N ASN A 302 -9.64 7.63 -15.59
CA ASN A 302 -10.83 7.43 -14.76
C ASN A 302 -11.10 5.95 -14.48
N VAL A 303 -10.05 5.20 -14.15
CA VAL A 303 -10.07 3.74 -13.92
C VAL A 303 -9.36 3.41 -12.62
N VAL A 304 -9.88 2.42 -11.91
CA VAL A 304 -9.22 1.84 -10.75
C VAL A 304 -8.65 0.47 -11.09
N TYR A 305 -7.37 0.30 -10.83
CA TYR A 305 -6.65 -0.96 -10.98
C TYR A 305 -6.50 -1.65 -9.62
N PHE A 306 -6.63 -2.95 -9.61
CA PHE A 306 -6.40 -3.76 -8.40
C PHE A 306 -4.94 -3.67 -7.96
N SER A 307 -4.03 -3.72 -8.93
CA SER A 307 -2.61 -3.50 -8.77
C SER A 307 -2.06 -2.81 -10.01
N ARG A 308 -1.17 -1.84 -9.80
CA ARG A 308 -0.48 -1.19 -10.92
C ARG A 308 0.38 -2.16 -11.75
N LYS A 309 0.98 -3.16 -11.09
CA LYS A 309 1.93 -4.07 -11.74
C LYS A 309 1.29 -4.91 -12.84
N ASP A 310 0.04 -5.32 -12.63
CA ASP A 310 -0.61 -6.31 -13.47
C ASP A 310 -1.55 -5.69 -14.50
N GLY A 311 -1.83 -4.38 -14.39
CA GLY A 311 -2.79 -3.68 -15.25
C GLY A 311 -4.22 -4.22 -15.16
N VAL A 312 -4.52 -5.04 -14.14
CA VAL A 312 -5.85 -5.64 -13.94
C VAL A 312 -6.77 -4.62 -13.29
N ARG A 313 -7.91 -4.34 -13.90
CA ARG A 313 -8.92 -3.47 -13.30
C ARG A 313 -9.44 -4.06 -11.99
N ALA A 314 -9.70 -3.21 -11.02
CA ALA A 314 -10.21 -3.63 -9.72
C ALA A 314 -11.53 -4.41 -9.85
N ALA A 315 -12.44 -3.93 -10.70
CA ALA A 315 -13.70 -4.60 -10.99
C ALA A 315 -13.52 -6.05 -11.47
N ASP A 316 -12.59 -6.30 -12.39
CA ASP A 316 -12.32 -7.63 -12.96
C ASP A 316 -11.70 -8.55 -11.89
N ALA A 317 -10.76 -8.01 -11.11
CA ALA A 317 -10.11 -8.75 -10.04
C ALA A 317 -11.11 -9.17 -8.94
N TYR A 318 -12.06 -8.30 -8.60
CA TYR A 318 -13.09 -8.61 -7.60
C TYR A 318 -14.15 -9.58 -8.17
N ALA A 319 -14.55 -9.41 -9.44
CA ALA A 319 -15.44 -10.35 -10.12
C ALA A 319 -14.86 -11.77 -10.18
N LEU A 320 -13.56 -11.90 -10.42
CA LEU A 320 -12.88 -13.19 -10.38
C LEU A 320 -12.97 -13.84 -8.99
N ARG A 321 -12.78 -13.09 -7.91
CA ARG A 321 -12.89 -13.62 -6.53
C ARG A 321 -14.31 -13.97 -6.16
N HIS A 322 -15.25 -13.11 -6.54
CA HIS A 322 -16.66 -13.43 -6.42
C HIS A 322 -17.03 -14.73 -7.15
N SER A 323 -16.47 -14.95 -8.36
CA SER A 323 -16.70 -16.18 -9.10
C SER A 323 -16.25 -17.46 -8.38
N TRP A 324 -15.23 -17.33 -7.51
CA TRP A 324 -14.73 -18.42 -6.66
C TRP A 324 -15.59 -18.64 -5.42
N ALA A 325 -15.94 -17.57 -4.74
CA ALA A 325 -16.64 -17.58 -3.46
C ALA A 325 -18.16 -17.72 -3.60
N LYS A 326 -18.77 -17.17 -4.66
CA LYS A 326 -20.22 -17.16 -4.91
C LYS A 326 -21.03 -16.47 -3.80
N LYS A 327 -20.44 -15.49 -3.14
CA LYS A 327 -21.03 -14.72 -2.02
C LYS A 327 -20.86 -13.23 -2.24
N PRO A 328 -21.74 -12.39 -1.70
CA PRO A 328 -21.52 -10.95 -1.70
C PRO A 328 -20.24 -10.59 -0.95
N MET A 329 -19.70 -9.41 -1.22
CA MET A 329 -18.41 -8.99 -0.73
C MET A 329 -18.48 -7.60 -0.12
N ILE A 330 -17.64 -7.35 0.91
CA ILE A 330 -17.35 -6.04 1.46
C ILE A 330 -15.84 -5.84 1.40
N ILE A 331 -15.39 -4.69 0.92
CA ILE A 331 -14.00 -4.27 1.10
C ILE A 331 -13.88 -3.58 2.46
N THR A 332 -13.00 -4.09 3.31
CA THR A 332 -12.92 -3.73 4.73
C THR A 332 -11.72 -2.91 5.13
N GLU A 333 -10.83 -2.61 4.22
CA GLU A 333 -9.81 -1.57 4.34
C GLU A 333 -9.44 -1.04 2.97
N TRP A 334 -9.49 0.27 2.81
CA TRP A 334 -9.02 0.99 1.65
C TRP A 334 -8.95 2.49 1.92
N SER A 335 -7.96 3.13 1.42
CA SER A 335 -7.86 4.60 1.35
C SER A 335 -6.70 5.03 0.47
N PHE A 336 -6.57 6.34 0.31
CA PHE A 336 -5.49 6.98 -0.44
C PHE A 336 -4.90 8.11 0.40
N PRO A 337 -3.61 8.07 0.76
CA PRO A 337 -2.93 9.20 1.39
C PRO A 337 -2.66 10.34 0.42
N ALA A 338 -2.61 11.57 0.94
CA ALA A 338 -2.17 12.75 0.20
C ALA A 338 -0.91 13.37 0.84
N LEU A 339 0.02 13.80 -0.01
CA LEU A 339 1.32 14.30 0.42
C LEU A 339 1.27 15.72 1.01
N ASP A 340 0.22 16.49 0.67
CA ASP A 340 -0.04 17.82 1.24
C ASP A 340 -0.73 17.80 2.61
N SER A 341 -0.88 16.62 3.20
CA SER A 341 -1.42 16.45 4.57
C SER A 341 -0.52 17.00 5.67
N GLY A 342 0.76 17.20 5.38
CA GLY A 342 1.79 17.49 6.38
C GLY A 342 2.37 16.26 7.06
N LEU A 343 1.96 15.04 6.65
CA LEU A 343 2.52 13.79 7.12
C LEU A 343 3.59 13.25 6.16
N PRO A 344 4.54 12.43 6.62
CA PRO A 344 5.56 11.85 5.75
C PRO A 344 4.99 10.96 4.67
N CYS A 345 3.93 10.23 4.98
CA CYS A 345 3.36 9.20 4.10
C CYS A 345 4.43 8.26 3.52
N SER A 346 5.46 7.95 4.31
CA SER A 346 6.62 7.17 3.89
C SER A 346 6.41 5.67 4.03
N SER A 347 5.49 5.26 4.91
CA SER A 347 5.13 3.88 5.19
C SER A 347 3.63 3.69 5.16
N GLY A 348 3.19 2.44 5.01
CA GLY A 348 1.79 2.07 4.87
C GLY A 348 1.41 1.71 3.45
N ALA A 349 0.22 1.14 3.30
CA ALA A 349 -0.31 0.64 2.03
C ALA A 349 -0.85 1.78 1.13
N GLY A 350 -1.11 1.47 -0.13
CA GLY A 350 -1.83 2.34 -1.05
C GLY A 350 -0.99 3.34 -1.84
N GLN A 351 -1.66 3.93 -2.80
CA GLN A 351 -1.13 4.99 -3.66
C GLN A 351 -1.18 6.32 -2.93
N ARG A 352 -0.12 7.12 -3.07
CA ARG A 352 -0.08 8.50 -2.58
C ARG A 352 -0.46 9.46 -3.69
N PHE A 353 -1.31 10.42 -3.38
CA PHE A 353 -1.66 11.53 -4.25
C PHE A 353 -0.92 12.80 -3.83
N ARG A 354 -0.82 13.78 -4.72
CA ARG A 354 -0.14 15.05 -4.41
C ARG A 354 -0.94 15.90 -3.43
N THR A 355 -2.26 15.95 -3.65
CA THR A 355 -3.15 16.87 -2.94
C THR A 355 -4.38 16.16 -2.38
N GLN A 356 -5.03 16.78 -1.39
CA GLN A 356 -6.33 16.33 -0.86
C GLN A 356 -7.41 16.32 -1.94
N ALA A 357 -7.34 17.21 -2.93
CA ALA A 357 -8.25 17.22 -4.06
C ALA A 357 -8.11 15.95 -4.92
N GLU A 358 -6.88 15.56 -5.30
CA GLU A 358 -6.62 14.32 -6.03
C GLU A 358 -7.00 13.07 -5.19
N ARG A 359 -6.67 13.07 -3.90
CA ARG A 359 -7.11 12.04 -2.94
C ARG A 359 -8.63 11.88 -2.96
N THR A 360 -9.35 12.99 -2.89
CA THR A 360 -10.82 13.01 -2.91
C THR A 360 -11.37 12.45 -4.22
N GLN A 361 -10.81 12.84 -5.37
CA GLN A 361 -11.22 12.31 -6.67
C GLN A 361 -10.97 10.80 -6.78
N ALA A 362 -9.81 10.32 -6.32
CA ALA A 362 -9.49 8.89 -6.32
C ALA A 362 -10.42 8.10 -5.40
N THR A 363 -10.72 8.67 -4.23
CA THR A 363 -11.66 8.07 -3.26
C THR A 363 -13.07 7.98 -3.85
N GLU A 364 -13.56 9.03 -4.49
CA GLU A 364 -14.87 9.01 -5.15
C GLU A 364 -14.91 8.03 -6.30
N LEU A 365 -13.88 8.01 -7.15
CA LEU A 365 -13.78 7.08 -8.26
C LEU A 365 -13.82 5.62 -7.79
N PHE A 366 -13.09 5.30 -6.74
CA PHE A 366 -13.07 3.94 -6.22
C PHE A 366 -14.40 3.56 -5.54
N ALA A 367 -14.95 4.43 -4.71
CA ALA A 367 -16.25 4.17 -4.08
C ALA A 367 -17.37 3.98 -5.12
N ARG A 368 -17.40 4.78 -6.20
CA ARG A 368 -18.32 4.57 -7.33
C ARG A 368 -18.08 3.25 -8.06
N THR A 369 -16.82 2.85 -8.21
CA THR A 369 -16.49 1.53 -8.78
C THR A 369 -17.06 0.40 -7.93
N LEU A 370 -16.95 0.48 -6.59
CA LEU A 370 -17.52 -0.50 -5.69
C LEU A 370 -19.05 -0.53 -5.76
N LEU A 371 -19.69 0.65 -5.73
CA LEU A 371 -21.15 0.79 -5.85
C LEU A 371 -21.71 0.19 -7.15
N ALA A 372 -20.94 0.22 -8.23
CA ALA A 372 -21.37 -0.33 -9.52
C ALA A 372 -21.36 -1.87 -9.55
N LEU A 373 -20.56 -2.53 -8.72
CA LEU A 373 -20.42 -3.99 -8.77
C LEU A 373 -21.62 -4.70 -8.13
N PRO A 374 -22.29 -5.62 -8.84
CA PRO A 374 -23.54 -6.23 -8.36
C PRO A 374 -23.38 -7.11 -7.12
N PHE A 375 -22.18 -7.57 -6.83
CA PHE A 375 -21.86 -8.43 -5.70
C PHE A 375 -21.16 -7.69 -4.53
N MET A 376 -20.87 -6.41 -4.68
CA MET A 376 -20.33 -5.60 -3.61
C MET A 376 -21.47 -5.00 -2.80
N VAL A 377 -21.53 -5.30 -1.50
CA VAL A 377 -22.64 -4.87 -0.63
C VAL A 377 -22.19 -3.82 0.40
N GLY A 378 -20.94 -3.41 0.35
CA GLY A 378 -20.44 -2.38 1.24
C GLY A 378 -18.94 -2.15 1.18
N TYR A 379 -18.52 -1.17 1.96
CA TYR A 379 -17.14 -0.87 2.25
C TYR A 379 -16.95 -0.32 3.66
N ASP A 380 -15.76 -0.55 4.25
CA ASP A 380 -15.25 0.17 5.41
C ASP A 380 -14.07 1.04 4.97
N TYR A 381 -14.17 2.35 5.18
CA TYR A 381 -13.09 3.28 4.86
C TYR A 381 -12.02 3.26 5.94
N PHE A 382 -10.79 3.05 5.58
CA PHE A 382 -9.64 3.10 6.47
C PHE A 382 -8.96 4.46 6.37
N MET A 383 -9.16 5.44 7.31
CA MET A 383 -9.84 5.26 8.58
C MET A 383 -10.34 6.60 9.18
N TRP A 384 -10.70 6.62 10.45
CA TRP A 384 -11.19 7.84 11.12
C TRP A 384 -10.12 8.92 11.24
N VAL A 385 -8.97 8.63 11.83
CA VAL A 385 -7.90 9.58 12.11
C VAL A 385 -6.59 9.15 11.46
N ASP A 386 -5.80 10.12 11.05
CA ASP A 386 -4.46 9.90 10.51
C ASP A 386 -3.57 9.09 11.45
N GLU A 387 -2.60 8.40 10.88
CA GLU A 387 -1.53 7.77 11.63
C GLU A 387 -0.55 8.81 12.19
N PRO A 388 0.15 8.45 13.28
CA PRO A 388 1.14 9.37 13.87
C PRO A 388 2.27 9.70 12.90
N ALA A 389 2.66 10.96 12.85
CA ALA A 389 3.73 11.44 11.98
C ALA A 389 5.08 10.74 12.18
N LEU A 390 5.37 10.19 13.37
CA LEU A 390 6.56 9.42 13.67
C LEU A 390 6.36 7.89 13.55
N GLY A 391 5.24 7.48 12.99
CA GLY A 391 4.85 6.09 12.83
C GLY A 391 4.27 5.47 14.09
N ILE A 392 3.60 4.33 13.92
CA ILE A 392 2.91 3.61 14.99
C ILE A 392 3.93 2.92 15.90
N ILE A 393 4.58 1.87 15.41
CA ILE A 393 5.60 1.13 16.14
C ILE A 393 6.81 0.84 15.25
N ARG A 394 7.96 0.52 15.86
CA ARG A 394 9.23 0.30 15.15
C ARG A 394 9.13 -0.71 13.99
N ASN A 395 8.48 -1.84 14.24
CA ASN A 395 8.37 -2.92 13.26
C ASN A 395 7.24 -2.71 12.25
N PHE A 396 6.34 -1.77 12.52
CA PHE A 396 5.23 -1.38 11.67
C PHE A 396 5.07 0.14 11.70
N PRO A 397 5.99 0.86 11.04
CA PRO A 397 6.12 2.31 11.19
C PRO A 397 5.21 3.07 10.23
N GLU A 398 3.92 2.73 10.14
CA GLU A 398 2.97 3.44 9.30
C GLU A 398 2.77 4.88 9.79
N ASP A 399 2.77 5.83 8.85
CA ASP A 399 2.80 7.27 9.08
C ASP A 399 2.01 8.06 8.03
N SER A 400 0.93 7.43 7.56
CA SER A 400 0.21 7.90 6.37
C SER A 400 -1.08 8.67 6.70
N ASN A 401 -1.46 9.54 5.76
CA ASN A 401 -2.70 10.29 5.77
C ASN A 401 -3.88 9.43 5.34
N TYR A 402 -4.39 8.60 6.23
CA TYR A 402 -5.57 7.77 5.98
C TYR A 402 -6.86 8.36 6.53
N GLY A 403 -6.76 9.28 7.50
CA GLY A 403 -7.87 9.80 8.26
C GLY A 403 -8.94 10.56 7.47
N LEU A 404 -10.19 10.50 7.95
CA LEU A 404 -11.19 11.51 7.63
C LEU A 404 -10.91 12.82 8.38
N VAL A 405 -10.23 12.71 9.52
CA VAL A 405 -9.74 13.82 10.32
C VAL A 405 -8.22 13.70 10.53
N ASN A 406 -7.56 14.83 10.71
CA ASN A 406 -6.15 14.85 11.07
C ASN A 406 -5.94 14.55 12.57
N GLU A 407 -4.68 14.50 13.02
CA GLU A 407 -4.29 14.23 14.40
C GLU A 407 -4.92 15.20 15.43
N ARG A 408 -5.38 16.40 15.01
CA ARG A 408 -6.10 17.37 15.86
C ARG A 408 -7.61 17.23 15.82
N GLY A 409 -8.13 16.24 15.11
CA GLY A 409 -9.56 16.03 14.91
C GLY A 409 -10.22 17.02 13.95
N GLU A 410 -9.43 17.72 13.12
CA GLU A 410 -9.94 18.62 12.09
C GLU A 410 -10.27 17.80 10.82
N PRO A 411 -11.45 17.94 10.22
CA PRO A 411 -11.85 17.14 9.07
C PRO A 411 -11.13 17.61 7.79
N TYR A 412 -10.82 16.65 6.91
CA TYR A 412 -10.46 16.93 5.53
C TYR A 412 -11.74 17.27 4.76
N VAL A 413 -12.02 18.56 4.66
CA VAL A 413 -13.34 19.10 4.28
C VAL A 413 -13.79 18.64 2.89
N GLU A 414 -12.88 18.58 1.89
CA GLU A 414 -13.22 18.12 0.55
C GLU A 414 -13.63 16.66 0.55
N LEU A 415 -12.86 15.82 1.26
CA LEU A 415 -13.10 14.39 1.38
C LEU A 415 -14.42 14.10 2.11
N THR A 416 -14.66 14.76 3.24
CA THR A 416 -15.87 14.54 4.02
C THR A 416 -17.14 15.07 3.34
N ARG A 417 -17.05 16.17 2.58
CA ARG A 417 -18.15 16.65 1.71
C ARG A 417 -18.44 15.66 0.59
N MET A 418 -17.41 15.09 -0.02
CA MET A 418 -17.58 14.06 -1.04
C MET A 418 -18.32 12.86 -0.47
N PHE A 419 -17.90 12.34 0.69
CA PHE A 419 -18.60 11.24 1.35
C PHE A 419 -20.05 11.62 1.72
N SER A 420 -20.28 12.79 2.27
CA SER A 420 -21.65 13.26 2.60
C SER A 420 -22.59 13.22 1.40
N ARG A 421 -22.12 13.58 0.20
CA ARG A 421 -22.91 13.50 -1.04
C ARG A 421 -23.08 12.05 -1.50
N LEU A 422 -21.97 11.34 -1.64
CA LEU A 422 -21.95 10.00 -2.21
C LEU A 422 -22.71 8.99 -1.36
N ASN A 423 -22.49 9.01 -0.05
CA ASN A 423 -23.06 8.06 0.88
C ASN A 423 -24.59 8.16 0.98
N ARG A 424 -25.15 9.36 0.85
CA ARG A 424 -26.62 9.56 0.86
C ARG A 424 -27.31 8.96 -0.37
N GLU A 425 -26.56 8.75 -1.45
CA GLU A 425 -27.09 8.20 -2.69
C GLU A 425 -26.64 6.74 -2.94
N ALA A 426 -25.95 6.14 -1.97
CA ALA A 426 -25.26 4.87 -2.16
C ALA A 426 -26.19 3.76 -2.63
N GLU A 427 -27.37 3.59 -2.02
CA GLU A 427 -28.35 2.56 -2.42
C GLU A 427 -28.86 2.80 -3.84
N LYS A 428 -29.12 4.05 -4.22
CA LYS A 428 -29.56 4.43 -5.56
C LYS A 428 -28.46 4.16 -6.60
N LEU A 429 -27.21 4.51 -6.27
CA LEU A 429 -26.05 4.28 -7.13
C LEU A 429 -25.79 2.78 -7.30
N HIS A 430 -25.89 2.02 -6.21
CA HIS A 430 -25.75 0.57 -6.24
C HIS A 430 -26.85 -0.06 -7.09
N ALA A 431 -28.10 0.36 -6.93
CA ALA A 431 -29.22 -0.12 -7.74
C ALA A 431 -29.05 0.17 -9.24
N ARG A 432 -28.48 1.31 -9.62
CA ARG A 432 -28.21 1.63 -11.03
C ARG A 432 -27.06 0.80 -11.61
N GLY A 433 -26.02 0.51 -10.83
CA GLY A 433 -24.88 -0.27 -11.24
C GLY A 433 -24.01 0.37 -12.33
N GLU A 434 -24.03 1.69 -12.42
CA GLU A 434 -23.30 2.45 -13.44
C GLU A 434 -21.81 2.53 -13.10
N MET A 435 -20.98 1.82 -13.89
CA MET A 435 -19.52 1.88 -13.76
C MET A 435 -19.01 3.23 -14.25
N PRO A 436 -18.08 3.87 -13.53
CA PRO A 436 -17.40 5.06 -14.04
C PRO A 436 -16.82 4.82 -15.43
N ALA A 437 -17.15 5.71 -16.37
CA ALA A 437 -16.69 5.59 -17.75
C ALA A 437 -15.19 5.85 -17.85
N ALA A 438 -14.45 4.90 -18.43
CA ALA A 438 -13.04 5.09 -18.74
C ALA A 438 -12.86 6.21 -19.77
N ARG A 439 -11.79 6.99 -19.62
CA ARG A 439 -11.42 8.05 -20.57
C ARG A 439 -10.26 7.55 -21.44
N PRO A 440 -10.30 7.79 -22.75
CA PRO A 440 -9.14 7.54 -23.58
C PRO A 440 -8.02 8.50 -23.17
N VAL A 441 -6.83 7.98 -22.94
CA VAL A 441 -5.64 8.76 -22.61
C VAL A 441 -4.64 8.64 -23.74
N ASP A 442 -4.20 9.78 -24.24
CA ASP A 442 -3.03 9.82 -25.12
C ASP A 442 -1.80 9.45 -24.28
N ALA A 443 -1.33 8.22 -24.46
CA ALA A 443 -0.18 7.69 -23.72
C ALA A 443 1.10 8.52 -23.95
N GLU A 444 1.26 9.13 -25.11
CA GLU A 444 2.39 10.00 -25.43
C GLU A 444 2.25 11.37 -24.75
N ALA A 445 1.05 11.96 -24.75
CA ALA A 445 0.77 13.20 -24.04
C ALA A 445 0.93 13.00 -22.52
N ARG A 446 0.48 11.84 -22.00
CA ARG A 446 0.64 11.47 -20.60
C ARG A 446 2.11 11.26 -20.22
N ARG A 447 2.88 10.58 -21.07
CA ARG A 447 4.32 10.42 -20.90
C ARG A 447 4.99 11.79 -20.86
N ARG A 448 4.61 12.71 -21.73
CA ARG A 448 5.10 14.09 -21.74
C ARG A 448 4.70 14.85 -20.48
N ALA A 449 3.45 14.80 -20.05
CA ALA A 449 2.99 15.46 -18.82
C ALA A 449 3.64 14.91 -17.56
N ALA A 450 3.93 13.61 -17.50
CA ALA A 450 4.65 13.01 -16.38
C ALA A 450 6.15 13.37 -16.37
N LEU A 451 6.71 13.72 -17.53
CA LEU A 451 8.10 14.14 -17.69
C LEU A 451 8.29 15.64 -17.42
N PHE A 452 7.24 16.42 -17.65
CA PHE A 452 7.29 17.87 -17.55
C PHE A 452 6.11 18.32 -16.70
N PRO A 453 6.38 18.85 -15.52
CA PRO A 453 5.36 19.64 -14.81
C PRO A 453 4.83 20.71 -15.74
N ALA A 454 3.53 20.95 -15.69
CA ALA A 454 2.85 21.87 -16.63
C ALA A 454 3.47 23.28 -16.70
N ASP A 455 4.11 23.69 -15.59
CA ASP A 455 4.77 24.98 -15.43
C ASP A 455 6.30 24.93 -15.53
N ALA A 456 6.90 23.76 -15.79
CA ALA A 456 8.29 23.73 -16.22
C ALA A 456 8.32 24.45 -17.56
N ALA A 457 8.63 25.74 -17.53
CA ALA A 457 8.83 26.50 -18.73
C ALA A 457 9.81 25.72 -19.59
N ARG A 458 9.27 25.16 -20.67
CA ARG A 458 10.07 24.43 -21.64
C ARG A 458 11.18 25.35 -22.00
N ASN A 459 12.39 24.97 -21.70
CA ASN A 459 13.52 25.85 -21.82
C ASN A 459 13.91 25.96 -23.31
N SER A 460 13.10 26.70 -24.05
CA SER A 460 13.44 27.11 -25.44
C SER A 460 14.69 27.98 -25.48
N GLY A 461 15.12 28.51 -24.31
CA GLY A 461 16.27 29.40 -24.20
C GLY A 461 17.55 28.73 -23.66
N ALA A 462 17.58 27.42 -23.42
CA ALA A 462 18.82 26.73 -23.08
C ALA A 462 19.76 26.68 -24.29
N ALA A 463 20.97 27.13 -24.09
CA ALA A 463 22.01 27.06 -25.10
C ALA A 463 22.72 25.72 -25.00
N PHE A 464 22.51 24.87 -25.99
CA PHE A 464 23.30 23.65 -26.18
C PHE A 464 24.41 23.91 -27.19
N SER A 465 25.60 23.51 -26.83
CA SER A 465 26.78 23.57 -27.74
C SER A 465 27.47 22.22 -27.78
N ARG A 466 28.06 21.92 -28.93
CA ARG A 466 28.88 20.74 -29.15
C ARG A 466 30.14 21.11 -29.94
N ASP A 467 31.27 20.64 -29.46
CA ASP A 467 32.56 20.76 -30.10
C ASP A 467 33.24 19.40 -30.07
N GLY A 468 33.26 18.73 -31.22
CA GLY A 468 33.68 17.34 -31.32
C GLY A 468 32.92 16.42 -30.40
N ASP A 469 33.60 15.80 -29.45
CA ASP A 469 33.01 14.95 -28.42
C ASP A 469 32.53 15.69 -27.19
N ALA A 470 32.98 16.94 -26.98
CA ALA A 470 32.53 17.76 -25.85
C ALA A 470 31.15 18.35 -26.10
N TYR A 471 30.30 18.39 -25.07
CA TYR A 471 29.03 19.08 -25.10
C TYR A 471 28.80 19.89 -23.83
N ALA A 472 28.05 20.97 -23.99
CA ALA A 472 27.64 21.80 -22.87
C ALA A 472 26.18 22.25 -23.00
N LEU A 473 25.51 22.40 -21.86
CA LEU A 473 24.16 22.94 -21.75
C LEU A 473 24.18 24.06 -20.72
N ALA A 474 23.80 25.25 -21.13
CA ALA A 474 23.74 26.43 -20.28
C ALA A 474 22.33 27.01 -20.24
N THR A 475 21.89 27.54 -19.09
CA THR A 475 20.57 28.15 -18.91
C THR A 475 20.66 29.59 -18.44
N ALA A 476 19.66 30.40 -18.70
CA ALA A 476 19.54 31.77 -18.20
C ALA A 476 19.47 31.80 -16.64
N GLY A 477 19.07 30.68 -16.01
CA GLY A 477 19.07 30.54 -14.56
C GLY A 477 20.45 30.29 -13.95
N GLY A 478 21.52 30.36 -14.74
CA GLY A 478 22.91 30.22 -14.28
C GLY A 478 23.38 28.77 -14.13
N LEU A 479 22.65 27.77 -14.60
CA LEU A 479 23.10 26.39 -14.63
C LEU A 479 23.95 26.14 -15.87
N VAL A 480 25.17 25.62 -15.67
CA VAL A 480 26.07 25.20 -16.76
C VAL A 480 26.50 23.75 -16.50
N MET A 481 26.20 22.88 -17.45
CA MET A 481 26.55 21.45 -17.40
C MET A 481 27.42 21.10 -18.57
N LYS A 482 28.55 20.45 -18.33
CA LYS A 482 29.52 20.05 -19.37
C LYS A 482 29.79 18.56 -19.31
N GLY A 483 29.82 17.91 -20.43
CA GLY A 483 30.10 16.48 -20.56
C GLY A 483 30.86 16.16 -21.86
N ARG A 484 31.13 14.85 -22.05
CA ARG A 484 31.87 14.39 -23.22
C ARG A 484 31.31 13.03 -23.68
N ILE A 485 31.12 12.87 -24.98
CA ILE A 485 30.88 11.56 -25.60
C ILE A 485 32.14 10.71 -25.43
N GLY A 486 31.99 9.44 -25.09
CA GLY A 486 33.09 8.60 -24.68
C GLY A 486 33.51 8.74 -23.22
N GLY A 487 33.05 9.80 -22.53
CA GLY A 487 33.30 10.04 -21.11
C GLY A 487 32.51 9.09 -20.20
N ARG A 488 32.98 8.92 -18.97
CA ARG A 488 32.36 8.03 -17.96
C ARG A 488 31.28 8.70 -17.13
N LYS A 489 31.04 9.98 -17.33
CA LYS A 489 30.02 10.77 -16.64
C LYS A 489 29.08 11.42 -17.67
N VAL A 490 27.82 11.54 -17.30
CA VAL A 490 26.85 12.32 -18.10
C VAL A 490 27.29 13.78 -18.15
N PHE A 491 27.64 14.31 -16.97
CA PHE A 491 28.27 15.62 -16.86
C PHE A 491 29.54 15.51 -16.00
N ASP A 492 30.67 15.92 -16.56
CA ASP A 492 31.92 16.03 -15.85
C ASP A 492 31.99 17.26 -14.95
N SER A 493 31.13 18.25 -15.20
CA SER A 493 30.99 19.45 -14.42
C SER A 493 29.52 19.94 -14.44
N VAL A 494 29.02 20.29 -13.27
CA VAL A 494 27.74 20.94 -13.05
C VAL A 494 28.00 22.18 -12.19
N VAL A 495 27.73 23.36 -12.72
CA VAL A 495 27.95 24.64 -12.03
C VAL A 495 26.64 25.42 -11.97
N ALA A 496 26.28 25.95 -10.82
CA ALA A 496 25.14 26.82 -10.58
C ALA A 496 25.60 28.21 -10.12
N GLY A 497 25.55 29.20 -10.99
CA GLY A 497 26.20 30.49 -10.75
C GLY A 497 27.69 30.29 -10.62
N ASP A 498 28.26 30.69 -9.46
CA ASP A 498 29.66 30.52 -9.15
C ASP A 498 29.99 29.25 -8.33
N VAL A 499 28.99 28.41 -8.10
CA VAL A 499 29.11 27.21 -7.24
C VAL A 499 29.32 25.96 -8.06
N ASP A 500 30.44 25.28 -7.81
CA ASP A 500 30.66 23.93 -8.36
C ASP A 500 29.79 22.91 -7.63
N CYS A 501 28.85 22.31 -8.36
CA CYS A 501 27.93 21.28 -7.88
C CYS A 501 28.43 19.86 -8.18
N GLY A 502 29.64 19.72 -8.69
CA GLY A 502 30.29 18.44 -8.94
C GLY A 502 29.97 17.80 -10.27
N ARG A 503 29.79 16.49 -10.26
CA ARG A 503 29.59 15.66 -11.45
C ARG A 503 28.31 14.89 -11.35
N PHE A 504 27.74 14.52 -12.49
CA PHE A 504 26.49 13.76 -12.55
C PHE A 504 26.63 12.57 -13.51
N THR A 505 26.09 11.41 -13.11
CA THR A 505 26.10 10.22 -13.94
C THR A 505 24.89 9.31 -13.71
N LEU A 506 24.78 8.33 -14.55
CA LEU A 506 23.85 7.21 -14.43
C LEU A 506 24.58 6.00 -13.85
N MET A 507 23.91 5.26 -13.01
CA MET A 507 24.42 4.04 -12.42
C MET A 507 23.35 2.95 -12.51
N VAL A 508 23.76 1.72 -12.73
CA VAL A 508 22.88 0.56 -12.75
C VAL A 508 23.29 -0.40 -11.65
N PHE A 509 22.31 -0.92 -10.96
CA PHE A 509 22.45 -2.01 -10.00
C PHE A 509 21.84 -3.29 -10.55
N HIS A 510 22.56 -4.39 -10.47
CA HIS A 510 22.06 -5.73 -10.78
C HIS A 510 22.84 -6.80 -10.01
N GLY A 511 22.97 -6.62 -8.70
CA GLY A 511 23.84 -7.39 -7.81
C GLY A 511 25.15 -6.65 -7.46
N ASP A 512 25.54 -5.68 -8.29
CA ASP A 512 26.65 -4.75 -8.02
C ASP A 512 26.29 -3.36 -8.57
N TYR A 513 26.88 -2.30 -7.98
CA TYR A 513 26.67 -0.92 -8.41
C TYR A 513 27.71 -0.52 -9.45
N ARG A 514 27.25 -0.14 -10.64
CA ARG A 514 28.13 0.25 -11.75
C ARG A 514 27.66 1.53 -12.40
N ASP A 515 28.53 2.55 -12.42
CA ASP A 515 28.38 3.71 -13.30
C ASP A 515 28.39 3.23 -14.78
N ILE A 516 27.84 4.03 -15.66
CA ILE A 516 28.04 3.82 -17.10
C ILE A 516 29.53 3.88 -17.41
N ASP A 517 30.00 3.03 -18.31
CA ASP A 517 31.39 3.03 -18.76
C ASP A 517 31.68 4.18 -19.70
N ARG A 518 30.66 4.54 -20.51
CA ARG A 518 30.78 5.67 -21.44
C ARG A 518 29.43 6.27 -21.79
N VAL A 519 29.43 7.55 -22.08
CA VAL A 519 28.35 8.24 -22.80
C VAL A 519 28.48 7.88 -24.29
N GLU A 520 27.46 7.28 -24.84
CA GLU A 520 27.39 6.85 -26.23
C GLU A 520 26.95 7.98 -27.15
N SER A 521 25.95 8.74 -26.72
CA SER A 521 25.43 9.88 -27.46
C SER A 521 24.84 10.96 -26.55
N ALA A 522 24.86 12.18 -27.03
CA ALA A 522 24.21 13.36 -26.46
C ALA A 522 23.51 14.12 -27.57
N GLU A 523 22.18 14.19 -27.52
CA GLU A 523 21.34 14.77 -28.57
C GLU A 523 20.43 15.84 -27.94
N TRP A 524 20.53 17.05 -28.43
CA TRP A 524 19.66 18.15 -28.04
C TRP A 524 18.40 18.17 -28.91
N MET A 525 17.25 18.17 -28.27
CA MET A 525 15.92 18.25 -28.90
C MET A 525 15.31 19.61 -28.56
N PRO A 526 15.54 20.63 -29.40
CA PRO A 526 15.13 22.01 -29.08
C PRO A 526 13.64 22.18 -28.95
N GLU A 527 12.85 21.44 -29.73
CA GLU A 527 11.39 21.46 -29.68
C GLU A 527 10.83 20.91 -28.36
N ARG A 528 11.64 20.19 -27.60
CA ARG A 528 11.32 19.62 -26.28
C ARG A 528 12.06 20.29 -25.14
N GLY A 529 13.05 21.15 -25.46
CA GLY A 529 13.95 21.69 -24.46
C GLY A 529 14.69 20.60 -23.67
N THR A 530 15.07 19.51 -24.31
CA THR A 530 15.53 18.28 -23.66
C THR A 530 16.83 17.79 -24.28
N LEU A 531 17.79 17.47 -23.42
CA LEU A 531 19.01 16.77 -23.82
C LEU A 531 18.85 15.26 -23.55
N ARG A 532 18.82 14.46 -24.61
CA ARG A 532 18.79 13.01 -24.53
C ARG A 532 20.21 12.47 -24.49
N ILE A 533 20.49 11.68 -23.47
CA ILE A 533 21.77 11.00 -23.27
C ILE A 533 21.56 9.51 -23.34
N ALA A 534 22.39 8.81 -24.11
CA ALA A 534 22.54 7.38 -24.03
C ALA A 534 23.90 7.02 -23.44
N GLY A 535 23.91 6.06 -22.53
CA GLY A 535 25.12 5.54 -21.91
C GLY A 535 25.12 4.00 -21.93
N THR A 536 26.30 3.43 -22.01
CA THR A 536 26.52 1.97 -21.95
C THR A 536 27.40 1.62 -20.78
N GLY A 537 27.23 0.45 -20.23
CA GLY A 537 28.04 -0.06 -19.14
C GLY A 537 28.10 -1.58 -19.13
N THR A 538 29.12 -2.07 -18.43
CA THR A 538 29.35 -3.51 -18.25
C THR A 538 29.59 -3.84 -16.78
N SER A 539 29.18 -5.01 -16.34
CA SER A 539 29.50 -5.57 -15.05
C SER A 539 29.69 -7.07 -15.18
N GLY A 540 30.93 -7.49 -15.11
CA GLY A 540 31.31 -8.87 -15.42
C GLY A 540 30.95 -9.22 -16.88
N ARG A 541 30.10 -10.24 -17.04
CA ARG A 541 29.59 -10.66 -18.37
C ARG A 541 28.33 -9.92 -18.81
N LYS A 542 27.77 -9.09 -17.96
CA LYS A 542 26.50 -8.41 -18.22
C LYS A 542 26.75 -7.01 -18.75
N SER A 543 26.06 -6.67 -19.83
CA SER A 543 26.10 -5.35 -20.43
C SER A 543 24.71 -4.75 -20.55
N PHE A 544 24.65 -3.43 -20.45
CA PHE A 544 23.42 -2.68 -20.51
C PHE A 544 23.60 -1.37 -21.28
N ARG A 545 22.49 -0.85 -21.78
CA ARG A 545 22.40 0.49 -22.33
C ARG A 545 21.27 1.22 -21.59
N VAL A 546 21.50 2.45 -21.19
CA VAL A 546 20.51 3.29 -20.53
C VAL A 546 20.35 4.59 -21.29
N VAL A 547 19.10 5.02 -21.47
CA VAL A 547 18.74 6.29 -22.10
C VAL A 547 18.03 7.15 -21.08
N CYS A 548 18.48 8.37 -20.90
CA CYS A 548 17.82 9.35 -20.04
C CYS A 548 17.63 10.67 -20.76
N ASP A 549 16.59 11.40 -20.35
CA ASP A 549 16.33 12.76 -20.75
C ASP A 549 16.69 13.71 -19.60
N ILE A 550 17.44 14.74 -19.93
CA ILE A 550 17.81 15.85 -19.04
C ILE A 550 17.05 17.08 -19.51
N VAL A 551 16.27 17.65 -18.60
CA VAL A 551 15.45 18.85 -18.86
C VAL A 551 15.88 19.97 -17.95
N PRO A 552 16.65 20.94 -18.44
CA PRO A 552 17.04 22.10 -17.66
C PRO A 552 15.86 23.07 -17.49
N PHE A 553 15.85 23.80 -16.37
CA PHE A 553 14.88 24.87 -16.13
C PHE A 553 15.44 26.21 -16.57
N GLU A 554 14.64 27.03 -17.23
CA GLU A 554 15.12 28.27 -17.83
C GLU A 554 15.64 29.29 -16.83
N ARG A 555 14.88 29.51 -15.74
CA ARG A 555 15.10 30.60 -14.78
C ARG A 555 15.62 30.13 -13.42
N LYS A 556 15.89 28.88 -13.27
CA LYS A 556 16.35 28.26 -12.01
C LYS A 556 17.57 27.37 -12.28
N PRO A 557 18.47 27.25 -11.35
CA PRO A 557 19.66 26.39 -11.50
C PRO A 557 19.29 24.91 -11.27
N TRP A 558 18.27 24.44 -11.94
CA TRP A 558 17.71 23.10 -11.77
C TRP A 558 17.65 22.34 -13.09
N PHE A 559 17.65 21.04 -12.98
CA PHE A 559 17.31 20.15 -14.10
C PHE A 559 16.54 18.94 -13.61
N ALA A 560 15.68 18.42 -14.44
CA ALA A 560 15.04 17.13 -14.23
C ALA A 560 15.79 16.06 -15.01
N ALA A 561 15.96 14.88 -14.40
CA ALA A 561 16.51 13.70 -15.04
C ALA A 561 15.47 12.58 -15.04
N ASN A 562 15.29 11.97 -16.18
CA ASN A 562 14.30 10.92 -16.37
C ASN A 562 14.90 9.73 -17.12
N VAL A 563 14.68 8.52 -16.60
CA VAL A 563 15.05 7.29 -17.30
C VAL A 563 14.00 6.98 -18.37
N VAL A 564 14.40 7.06 -19.62
CA VAL A 564 13.54 6.78 -20.77
C VAL A 564 13.48 5.29 -21.03
N ARG A 565 14.67 4.64 -21.05
CA ARG A 565 14.79 3.24 -21.40
C ARG A 565 16.04 2.60 -20.83
N VAL A 566 15.93 1.35 -20.42
CA VAL A 566 17.04 0.46 -20.08
C VAL A 566 16.97 -0.75 -21.02
N GLU A 567 18.09 -1.10 -21.63
CA GLU A 567 18.22 -2.22 -22.54
C GLU A 567 19.20 -3.23 -21.94
N ASN A 568 18.81 -4.48 -21.88
CA ASN A 568 19.72 -5.58 -21.63
C ASN A 568 20.42 -5.93 -22.94
N THR A 569 21.70 -5.63 -23.03
CA THR A 569 22.49 -5.86 -24.26
C THR A 569 23.30 -7.14 -24.20
N CYS A 570 23.10 -7.98 -23.18
CA CYS A 570 23.79 -9.27 -23.07
C CYS A 570 22.85 -10.47 -23.29
N ALA A 571 23.43 -11.66 -23.33
CA ALA A 571 22.71 -12.92 -23.51
C ALA A 571 22.11 -13.49 -22.21
N GLU A 572 22.34 -12.85 -21.06
CA GLU A 572 21.87 -13.30 -19.76
C GLU A 572 20.75 -12.39 -19.25
N GLU A 573 19.85 -12.94 -18.45
CA GLU A 573 18.80 -12.16 -17.76
C GLU A 573 19.38 -11.34 -16.60
N PHE A 574 18.90 -10.11 -16.41
CA PHE A 574 19.04 -9.37 -15.18
C PHE A 574 17.89 -9.73 -14.23
N SER A 575 18.18 -10.39 -13.14
CA SER A 575 17.17 -10.82 -12.15
C SER A 575 16.60 -9.67 -11.30
N ASP A 576 17.39 -8.61 -11.08
CA ASP A 576 17.02 -7.41 -10.32
C ASP A 576 17.83 -6.22 -10.86
N ILE A 577 17.24 -5.45 -11.77
CA ILE A 577 17.87 -4.26 -12.34
C ILE A 577 17.22 -2.99 -11.80
N LYS A 578 18.05 -2.06 -11.31
CA LYS A 578 17.65 -0.73 -10.86
C LYS A 578 18.53 0.31 -11.53
N VAL A 579 17.97 1.49 -11.77
CA VAL A 579 18.73 2.63 -12.29
C VAL A 579 18.78 3.72 -11.23
N PHE A 580 19.97 4.30 -11.05
CA PHE A 580 20.22 5.41 -10.14
C PHE A 580 20.77 6.60 -10.90
N PHE A 581 20.37 7.78 -10.46
CA PHE A 581 21.10 9.01 -10.73
C PHE A 581 22.10 9.22 -9.62
N ARG A 582 23.36 9.53 -9.97
CA ARG A 582 24.44 9.70 -9.02
C ARG A 582 25.08 11.07 -9.19
N GLN A 583 25.14 11.83 -8.11
CA GLN A 583 25.82 13.11 -8.04
C GLN A 583 27.07 12.97 -7.17
N TYR A 584 28.19 13.37 -7.70
CA TYR A 584 29.45 13.43 -6.99
C TYR A 584 29.72 14.88 -6.59
N ALA A 585 29.78 15.15 -5.30
CA ALA A 585 30.11 16.47 -4.80
C ALA A 585 31.63 16.78 -4.96
N PRO A 586 32.01 18.03 -5.21
CA PRO A 586 33.40 18.38 -5.47
C PRO A 586 34.29 18.47 -4.21
N TRP A 587 33.71 18.47 -3.02
CA TRP A 587 34.37 18.78 -1.74
C TRP A 587 34.46 17.59 -0.78
N SER A 588 34.95 16.47 -1.23
CA SER A 588 35.02 15.23 -0.45
C SER A 588 35.79 15.33 0.87
N ALA A 589 36.81 16.22 0.96
CA ALA A 589 37.63 16.36 2.15
C ALA A 589 36.92 17.14 3.29
N ASP A 590 36.10 18.11 2.96
CA ASP A 590 35.46 18.99 3.97
C ASP A 590 34.14 18.39 4.49
N TRP A 591 33.51 17.56 3.72
CA TRP A 591 32.30 16.82 4.06
C TRP A 591 32.46 15.97 5.34
N ALA A 592 33.60 15.30 5.50
CA ALA A 592 33.91 14.48 6.66
C ALA A 592 34.19 15.29 7.94
N LYS A 593 34.62 16.56 7.82
CA LYS A 593 35.01 17.42 8.95
C LYS A 593 33.84 18.22 9.53
N GLY A 594 32.78 18.43 8.77
CA GLY A 594 31.71 19.38 9.12
C GLY A 594 30.65 18.88 10.09
N GLY A 595 30.81 17.72 10.71
CA GLY A 595 29.80 17.20 11.65
C GLY A 595 28.47 16.84 11.03
N PHE A 596 28.36 16.84 9.71
CA PHE A 596 27.21 16.29 8.99
C PHE A 596 27.28 14.76 9.08
N LYS A 597 26.50 14.19 9.96
CA LYS A 597 26.28 12.75 9.94
C LYS A 597 25.23 12.48 8.87
N ALA A 598 25.70 12.08 7.70
CA ALA A 598 24.83 11.55 6.68
C ALA A 598 23.97 10.44 7.27
N PRO A 599 22.65 10.45 7.05
CA PRO A 599 21.82 9.35 7.49
C PRO A 599 22.29 8.10 6.78
N GLN A 600 22.85 7.15 7.54
CA GLN A 600 23.25 5.86 7.00
C GLN A 600 22.03 5.12 6.47
N ASN A 601 22.06 4.74 5.20
CA ASN A 601 21.05 3.87 4.56
C ASN A 601 19.60 4.29 4.79
N VAL A 602 19.20 5.45 4.31
CA VAL A 602 17.78 5.83 4.27
C VAL A 602 17.10 5.13 3.10
N TRP A 603 16.50 3.99 3.38
CA TRP A 603 15.79 3.19 2.38
C TRP A 603 14.48 3.83 1.91
N LYS A 604 13.92 4.75 2.71
CA LYS A 604 12.69 5.47 2.41
C LYS A 604 12.86 6.91 2.86
N ALA A 605 12.90 7.82 1.92
CA ALA A 605 12.79 9.22 2.26
C ALA A 605 11.38 9.47 2.85
N PRO A 606 11.29 10.15 4.00
CA PRO A 606 9.99 10.44 4.62
C PRO A 606 9.19 11.50 3.85
N SER A 607 9.74 12.05 2.80
CA SER A 607 9.13 13.09 1.98
C SER A 607 9.52 12.93 0.52
N SER A 608 8.93 13.71 -0.34
CA SER A 608 9.26 13.76 -1.77
C SER A 608 10.60 14.42 -2.08
N ALA A 609 11.42 14.76 -1.10
CA ALA A 609 12.68 15.42 -1.31
C ALA A 609 13.78 14.98 -0.34
N VAL A 610 15.01 15.00 -0.80
CA VAL A 610 16.24 14.80 -0.02
C VAL A 610 17.26 15.86 -0.39
N TRP A 611 18.14 16.20 0.54
CA TRP A 611 19.10 17.25 0.35
C TRP A 611 20.44 16.96 1.05
N ILE A 612 21.47 17.65 0.59
CA ILE A 612 22.81 17.66 1.13
C ILE A 612 23.34 19.07 1.11
N ARG A 613 24.25 19.42 2.03
CA ARG A 613 24.96 20.71 2.04
C ARG A 613 26.43 20.53 2.33
N SER A 614 27.20 21.46 1.90
CA SER A 614 28.61 21.56 2.31
C SER A 614 28.74 21.95 3.77
N SER A 615 29.88 21.63 4.41
CA SER A 615 30.16 21.92 5.81
C SER A 615 30.16 23.40 6.14
N ASP A 616 30.60 24.24 5.20
CA ASP A 616 30.59 25.70 5.29
C ASP A 616 29.23 26.34 4.99
N GLY A 617 28.25 25.54 4.54
CA GLY A 617 26.92 26.02 4.15
C GLY A 617 26.86 26.76 2.82
N ALA A 618 27.98 26.86 2.09
CA ALA A 618 28.06 27.61 0.83
C ALA A 618 27.24 26.94 -0.29
N TRP A 619 27.03 25.62 -0.21
CA TRP A 619 26.29 24.86 -1.17
C TRP A 619 25.20 24.00 -0.49
N CYS A 620 24.09 23.94 -1.13
CA CYS A 620 23.01 23.04 -0.78
C CYS A 620 22.39 22.49 -2.06
N GLY A 621 22.24 21.20 -2.14
CA GLY A 621 21.65 20.56 -3.30
C GLY A 621 20.91 19.31 -2.90
N GLY A 622 20.17 18.75 -3.82
CA GLY A 622 19.43 17.55 -3.53
C GLY A 622 18.57 17.09 -4.68
N ALA A 623 17.65 16.23 -4.38
CA ALA A 623 16.67 15.73 -5.34
C ALA A 623 15.28 15.72 -4.74
N THR A 624 14.33 16.03 -5.58
CA THR A 624 12.90 15.75 -5.33
C THR A 624 12.39 14.88 -6.46
N TYR A 625 11.27 14.22 -6.26
CA TYR A 625 10.72 13.33 -7.29
C TYR A 625 9.24 13.60 -7.52
N ALA A 626 8.80 13.30 -8.73
CA ALA A 626 7.40 13.44 -9.06
C ALA A 626 6.53 12.61 -8.13
N PRO A 627 5.41 13.12 -7.62
CA PRO A 627 4.53 12.43 -6.68
C PRO A 627 4.00 11.08 -7.17
N THR A 628 4.08 10.83 -8.47
CA THR A 628 3.70 9.55 -9.09
C THR A 628 4.75 8.44 -8.93
N VAL A 629 5.93 8.76 -8.42
CA VAL A 629 7.00 7.78 -8.21
C VAL A 629 6.74 7.02 -6.91
N ARG A 630 6.51 5.72 -7.01
CA ARG A 630 6.10 4.88 -5.89
C ARG A 630 7.23 4.42 -4.99
N HIS A 631 8.47 4.34 -5.50
CA HIS A 631 9.61 3.85 -4.77
C HIS A 631 10.82 4.73 -5.03
N PHE A 632 11.19 5.45 -4.02
CA PHE A 632 12.41 6.22 -4.00
C PHE A 632 13.39 5.54 -3.04
N VAL A 633 14.55 5.16 -3.55
CA VAL A 633 15.65 4.62 -2.75
C VAL A 633 16.73 5.65 -2.72
N TYR A 634 17.04 6.11 -1.54
CA TYR A 634 18.11 7.06 -1.27
C TYR A 634 19.26 6.35 -0.57
N TRP A 635 20.46 6.58 -1.07
CA TRP A 635 21.68 6.06 -0.49
C TRP A 635 22.67 7.19 -0.31
N MET A 636 23.14 7.37 0.91
CA MET A 636 24.39 8.03 1.19
C MET A 636 25.31 7.00 1.80
N PHE A 637 26.48 6.82 1.22
CA PHE A 637 27.48 5.94 1.81
C PHE A 637 28.10 6.61 3.03
N GLY A 638 27.88 5.99 4.17
CA GLY A 638 28.47 6.40 5.43
C GLY A 638 28.99 5.18 6.16
N ASP A 639 30.06 4.62 5.68
CA ASP A 639 30.84 3.59 6.37
C ASP A 639 31.98 4.20 7.22
N GLY A 640 31.91 5.51 7.46
CA GLY A 640 32.98 6.28 8.09
C GLY A 640 34.08 6.75 7.13
N THR A 641 34.00 6.32 5.85
CA THR A 641 34.83 6.90 4.79
C THR A 641 34.11 8.06 4.13
N PRO A 642 34.83 9.12 3.72
CA PRO A 642 34.21 10.27 3.06
C PRO A 642 33.83 9.88 1.61
N HIS A 643 32.62 9.41 1.41
CA HIS A 643 32.02 9.24 0.08
C HIS A 643 31.02 10.38 -0.15
N PRO A 644 31.37 11.39 -0.93
CA PRO A 644 30.53 12.55 -1.18
C PRO A 644 29.47 12.29 -2.26
N ASP A 645 28.94 11.09 -2.32
CA ASP A 645 28.05 10.69 -3.39
C ASP A 645 26.61 10.61 -2.89
N ALA A 646 25.70 11.19 -3.64
CA ALA A 646 24.27 11.01 -3.47
C ALA A 646 23.70 10.18 -4.63
N MET A 647 22.95 9.13 -4.33
CA MET A 647 22.34 8.24 -5.31
C MET A 647 20.83 8.23 -5.15
N PHE A 648 20.13 8.37 -6.27
CA PHE A 648 18.69 8.47 -6.31
C PHE A 648 18.11 7.51 -7.34
N SER A 649 17.22 6.61 -6.93
CA SER A 649 16.51 5.73 -7.84
C SER A 649 15.06 6.15 -7.98
N PRO A 650 14.65 6.67 -9.15
CA PRO A 650 13.27 7.08 -9.38
C PRO A 650 12.36 5.91 -9.76
N VAL A 651 12.93 4.73 -9.97
CA VAL A 651 12.25 3.57 -10.50
C VAL A 651 12.52 2.34 -9.67
N GLY A 652 11.52 1.48 -9.52
CA GLY A 652 11.67 0.20 -8.84
C GLY A 652 12.60 -0.75 -9.61
N SER A 653 12.81 -1.93 -9.07
CA SER A 653 13.55 -3.00 -9.75
C SER A 653 12.64 -3.80 -10.66
N THR A 654 13.24 -4.41 -11.69
CA THR A 654 12.57 -5.36 -12.55
C THR A 654 13.50 -6.50 -12.98
N ARG A 655 12.91 -7.58 -13.49
CA ARG A 655 13.65 -8.57 -14.28
C ARG A 655 13.70 -8.11 -15.72
N LEU A 656 14.82 -8.32 -16.38
CA LEU A 656 14.98 -7.91 -17.76
C LEU A 656 15.67 -9.05 -18.54
N ALA A 657 14.89 -9.76 -19.33
CA ALA A 657 15.38 -10.87 -20.15
C ALA A 657 16.50 -10.42 -21.12
N ALA A 658 17.27 -11.35 -21.62
CA ALA A 658 18.30 -11.10 -22.63
C ALA A 658 17.72 -10.34 -23.83
N GLY A 659 18.38 -9.27 -24.26
CA GLY A 659 17.94 -8.43 -25.37
C GLY A 659 16.68 -7.60 -25.14
N ALA A 660 16.03 -7.72 -23.96
CA ALA A 660 14.80 -7.00 -23.66
C ALA A 660 15.04 -5.52 -23.33
N LYS A 661 13.99 -4.74 -23.50
CA LYS A 661 13.95 -3.30 -23.17
C LYS A 661 12.93 -3.06 -22.07
N TRP A 662 13.28 -2.18 -21.14
CA TRP A 662 12.42 -1.72 -20.09
C TRP A 662 12.27 -0.19 -20.16
N GLU A 663 11.08 0.31 -20.23
CA GLU A 663 10.76 1.74 -20.19
C GLU A 663 10.17 2.09 -18.82
N PRO A 664 11.03 2.35 -17.82
CA PRO A 664 10.55 2.72 -16.50
C PRO A 664 9.85 4.06 -16.52
N ARG A 665 8.84 4.21 -15.68
CA ARG A 665 8.15 5.48 -15.47
C ARG A 665 8.62 6.07 -14.16
N GLY A 666 9.53 7.01 -14.20
CA GLY A 666 10.03 7.68 -13.01
C GLY A 666 10.90 8.87 -13.35
N GLN A 667 10.77 9.92 -12.58
CA GLN A 667 11.49 11.16 -12.76
C GLN A 667 12.08 11.61 -11.44
N VAL A 668 13.36 11.98 -11.47
CA VAL A 668 14.02 12.69 -10.38
C VAL A 668 14.32 14.10 -10.84
N TRP A 669 13.98 15.05 -10.02
CA TRP A 669 14.34 16.44 -10.22
C TRP A 669 15.59 16.75 -9.41
N MET A 670 16.70 16.82 -10.09
CA MET A 670 17.97 17.23 -9.50
C MET A 670 18.00 18.73 -9.37
N VAL A 671 18.45 19.18 -8.23
CA VAL A 671 18.51 20.60 -7.92
C VAL A 671 19.93 20.91 -7.51
N ALA A 672 20.53 21.86 -8.21
CA ALA A 672 21.77 22.49 -7.82
C ALA A 672 21.44 23.90 -7.30
N ALA A 673 21.73 24.19 -6.04
CA ALA A 673 21.42 25.48 -5.44
C ALA A 673 22.58 25.97 -4.60
N ALA A 674 22.98 27.21 -4.80
CA ALA A 674 23.94 27.90 -3.98
C ALA A 674 23.23 28.62 -2.83
N GLY A 675 23.86 28.65 -1.65
CA GLY A 675 23.50 29.56 -0.57
C GLY A 675 22.12 29.31 0.07
N ALA A 676 21.60 28.08 0.02
CA ALA A 676 20.25 27.77 0.48
C ALA A 676 20.05 27.79 2.01
N GLY A 677 21.01 28.29 2.80
CA GLY A 677 20.81 28.54 4.23
C GLY A 677 20.52 27.28 5.09
N GLY A 678 21.05 26.13 4.71
CA GLY A 678 20.86 24.88 5.46
C GLY A 678 19.45 24.24 5.28
N PRO A 679 18.96 23.47 6.27
CA PRO A 679 17.70 22.76 6.18
C PRO A 679 16.49 23.63 5.90
N GLU A 680 16.42 24.80 6.49
CA GLU A 680 15.30 25.74 6.30
C GLU A 680 15.32 26.39 4.91
N GLY A 681 16.49 26.80 4.44
CA GLY A 681 16.65 27.32 3.10
C GLY A 681 16.34 26.28 2.02
N TRP A 682 16.78 25.04 2.21
CA TRP A 682 16.43 23.94 1.33
C TRP A 682 14.93 23.67 1.33
N ARG A 683 14.29 23.71 2.48
CA ARG A 683 12.83 23.56 2.58
C ARG A 683 12.11 24.62 1.78
N LYS A 684 12.44 25.90 2.01
CA LYS A 684 11.85 27.00 1.23
C LYS A 684 12.04 26.81 -0.28
N PHE A 685 13.20 26.35 -0.67
CA PHE A 685 13.54 26.07 -2.05
C PHE A 685 12.72 24.91 -2.64
N VAL A 686 12.53 23.81 -1.89
CA VAL A 686 11.69 22.68 -2.29
C VAL A 686 10.22 23.08 -2.31
N ASP A 687 9.77 23.90 -1.38
CA ASP A 687 8.40 24.41 -1.34
C ASP A 687 8.10 25.31 -2.55
N GLU A 688 8.98 26.21 -2.91
CA GLU A 688 8.86 27.00 -4.14
C GLU A 688 8.81 26.11 -5.38
N PHE A 689 9.64 25.09 -5.42
CA PHE A 689 9.67 24.12 -6.50
C PHE A 689 8.40 23.29 -6.54
N ALA A 690 7.95 22.79 -5.41
CA ALA A 690 6.73 21.99 -5.31
C ALA A 690 5.46 22.80 -5.61
N VAL A 691 5.39 24.06 -5.17
CA VAL A 691 4.29 24.97 -5.48
C VAL A 691 4.18 25.21 -6.98
N SER A 692 5.32 25.41 -7.66
CA SER A 692 5.35 25.59 -9.12
C SER A 692 4.89 24.33 -9.88
N GLN A 693 4.89 23.17 -9.22
CA GLN A 693 4.68 21.87 -9.84
C GLN A 693 3.35 21.21 -9.45
N SER A 694 2.81 21.48 -8.26
CA SER A 694 1.69 20.69 -7.72
C SER A 694 0.68 21.46 -6.87
N GLY A 695 0.81 22.80 -6.79
CA GLY A 695 -0.08 23.58 -5.92
C GLY A 695 0.28 23.53 -4.43
N GLY A 696 1.51 23.19 -4.11
CA GLY A 696 2.08 23.27 -2.76
C GLY A 696 2.01 21.98 -1.97
N LEU A 697 3.19 21.54 -1.56
CA LEU A 697 3.34 20.50 -0.56
C LEU A 697 3.65 21.17 0.77
N ASP A 698 2.70 21.20 1.69
CA ASP A 698 2.95 21.69 3.03
C ASP A 698 3.58 20.58 3.87
N PHE A 699 4.90 20.67 4.07
CA PHE A 699 5.66 19.80 4.95
C PHE A 699 5.81 20.37 6.36
N ASP A 700 4.95 21.28 6.77
CA ASP A 700 5.03 21.86 8.10
C ASP A 700 4.60 20.89 9.19
N TRP A 701 5.55 20.31 9.81
CA TRP A 701 5.42 19.42 10.94
C TRP A 701 5.23 20.16 12.27
N LYS A 702 4.93 21.46 12.24
CA LYS A 702 4.66 22.27 13.43
C LYS A 702 5.70 22.08 14.53
N GLY A 703 6.95 22.34 14.19
CA GLY A 703 8.07 22.31 15.12
C GLY A 703 8.67 20.93 15.41
N LYS A 704 8.09 19.86 14.88
CA LYS A 704 8.76 18.55 14.89
C LYS A 704 9.67 18.51 13.67
N LYS A 705 10.96 18.28 13.85
CA LYS A 705 11.96 18.26 12.77
C LYS A 705 11.69 17.09 11.80
N PRO A 706 11.09 17.31 10.65
CA PRO A 706 10.50 16.20 9.89
C PRO A 706 11.49 15.45 9.04
N TRP A 707 12.58 16.06 8.64
CA TRP A 707 13.36 15.51 7.54
C TRP A 707 14.87 15.58 7.72
N THR A 708 15.33 15.89 8.90
CA THR A 708 16.76 15.86 9.20
C THR A 708 17.18 14.43 9.50
N GLY A 709 18.46 14.15 9.41
CA GLY A 709 19.04 12.87 9.80
C GLY A 709 18.62 12.38 11.20
N ASP A 710 18.18 13.29 12.06
CA ASP A 710 17.64 12.97 13.39
C ASP A 710 16.34 12.15 13.37
N PHE A 711 15.50 12.34 12.36
CA PHE A 711 14.31 11.53 12.16
C PHE A 711 14.65 10.05 11.91
N VAL A 712 15.64 9.81 11.06
CA VAL A 712 16.10 8.45 10.73
C VAL A 712 16.77 7.79 11.91
N ARG A 713 17.49 8.56 12.75
CA ARG A 713 18.09 8.05 13.98
C ARG A 713 17.07 7.60 14.99
N ARG A 714 16.03 8.40 15.25
CA ARG A 714 14.98 8.07 16.20
C ARG A 714 14.22 6.80 15.79
N ARG A 715 14.07 6.54 14.49
CA ARG A 715 13.47 5.28 14.00
C ARG A 715 14.36 4.05 14.16
N ARG A 716 15.67 4.21 14.35
CA ARG A 716 16.62 3.10 14.52
C ARG A 716 16.98 2.80 15.96
N GLY A 717 16.49 3.59 16.92
CA GLY A 717 16.70 3.36 18.35
C GLY A 717 18.16 3.59 18.78
N ASP A 718 18.75 4.70 18.32
CA ASP A 718 19.97 5.25 18.90
C ASP A 718 19.64 6.12 20.11
#